data_b45fda836d13dd32d99f8b1ddde43b00
#
_entry.id   b45fda836d13dd32d99f8b1ddde43b00
#
_cell.length_a   1.000
_cell.length_b   1.000
_cell.length_c   1.000
_cell.angle_alpha   90.00
_cell.angle_beta   90.00
_cell.angle_gamma   90.00
#
_symmetry.space_group_name_H-M   'P 1'
#
loop_
_entity.id
_entity.type
_entity.pdbx_description
1 polymer ?
#
loop_
_entity_poly.entity_id
_entity_poly.type
_entity_poly.pdbx_seq_one_letter_code
_entity_poly.pdbx_strand_id
1 'polypeptide(L)'
;MHSLSSFFQRNYQTVNRSTKTKTNRPRHVVAVVAARLWASNWLAMVALCWLFVVPTGRLIADEGMFPVSELGSLDLQSKGLKLASDEVFNTDAGRTCLVDGICKVNGCTGSFVSKNGLIITNHHCAYRAIQAASSTEHDYLKNGFIPSKPGEEIPSPGYTVRVTESFQDVSKQVLAAVTVDMDFSTRGKAIERRIKEIEKQAETDNPGKRAEVAEMFAGKTYVLFVYTYLKDVRLVFAPPSSVGKFGGDVDNWEWPRHTGDFSFMRAYVAPDGSSASYSADNVPYQPKKFLQISAAGANEGDFIMLLGYPGRTARHRTASFLEFEQNVRLPFVVDYFGQQIETMQAAGANDRAVALKLLSRISRLANVEKRSRGQLKGLVGANIVAKRRSKEKELQDFINADPDLKSRYGQTLAKIDAAYAESAKTAEAEANVRNLLMASQLMSFAFTIYDGAIERQKPDLERESTYMTRNYDQTVARLKASHRDLELITDQQLLRQLLERMDASQRAGLGLPAPDQLEPLYQACRLSSATTLDSYLNMTADQLQAVEDPFVQLAVKLHPEFVRLRELGKQRTGQFDKLYGEFLTVKPLFEKATFVPDANATLRLTHGTVRGYSPADAVWMRPATTLSGVIAKTTGKAPFETPAEVIELFNKKEFGAYAHPKLKDVPVAILYDSDTTGGNSGSPILNSQGQLVGVNFDRAFEATINDFAWNTNYSRSIGVDVRYVLWITDTVYKANFLVAEMGL
;
A
#
# COMPACT_ATOMS: atom_id res chain seq x y z
N MET A 1 -32.33 -3.68 32.76
CA MET A 1 -32.90 -2.54 33.46
C MET A 1 -33.10 -1.46 32.42
N HIS A 2 -34.23 -1.48 31.82
CA HIS A 2 -35.43 -0.65 31.97
C HIS A 2 -35.19 0.85 31.99
N SER A 3 -35.77 1.38 30.97
CA SER A 3 -36.53 2.60 30.77
C SER A 3 -35.76 3.78 30.16
N LEU A 4 -36.17 4.09 28.94
CA LEU A 4 -36.67 5.40 28.50
C LEU A 4 -37.04 5.33 27.01
N SER A 5 -38.21 4.75 26.74
CA SER A 5 -38.98 4.98 25.51
C SER A 5 -40.25 5.67 25.92
N SER A 6 -40.45 6.86 25.47
CA SER A 6 -41.72 7.54 25.27
C SER A 6 -41.52 9.05 25.36
N PHE A 7 -41.47 9.71 24.23
CA PHE A 7 -41.97 11.06 24.03
C PHE A 7 -41.82 11.41 22.55
N PHE A 8 -42.86 11.38 21.82
CA PHE A 8 -43.25 12.15 20.64
C PHE A 8 -44.14 11.32 19.71
N GLN A 9 -45.38 11.22 20.12
CA GLN A 9 -46.53 11.08 19.21
C GLN A 9 -47.61 12.09 19.68
N ARG A 10 -47.87 13.07 18.86
CA ARG A 10 -49.17 13.75 18.66
C ARG A 10 -48.91 15.10 18.02
N ASN A 11 -49.43 15.26 16.82
CA ASN A 11 -50.42 16.19 16.36
C ASN A 11 -50.27 16.47 14.86
N TYR A 12 -51.07 15.79 14.08
CA TYR A 12 -51.55 16.23 12.77
C TYR A 12 -53.05 15.97 12.76
N GLN A 13 -53.82 17.03 12.79
CA GLN A 13 -55.18 17.03 12.23
C GLN A 13 -55.55 18.43 11.74
N THR A 14 -55.70 18.52 10.43
CA THR A 14 -56.75 19.14 9.61
C THR A 14 -57.39 20.47 10.01
N VAL A 15 -57.32 21.45 9.11
CA VAL A 15 -58.50 22.27 8.79
C VAL A 15 -58.54 22.55 7.28
N ASN A 16 -59.60 22.03 6.64
CA ASN A 16 -60.08 22.34 5.30
C ASN A 16 -61.27 23.33 5.44
N ARG A 17 -61.35 24.38 4.63
CA ARG A 17 -62.59 24.97 4.10
C ARG A 17 -62.33 26.21 3.25
N SER A 18 -62.57 26.05 2.00
CA SER A 18 -63.43 26.65 0.99
C SER A 18 -64.05 28.03 1.28
N THR A 19 -63.89 28.98 0.33
CA THR A 19 -65.03 29.74 -0.20
C THR A 19 -64.66 30.31 -1.58
N LYS A 20 -65.66 30.11 -2.51
CA LYS A 20 -65.73 30.70 -3.83
C LYS A 20 -66.34 32.06 -3.71
N THR A 21 -65.94 33.04 -4.54
CA THR A 21 -66.95 34.01 -5.16
C THR A 21 -66.41 34.50 -6.52
N LYS A 22 -67.35 34.52 -7.45
CA LYS A 22 -67.29 35.06 -8.82
C LYS A 22 -67.45 36.58 -8.82
N THR A 23 -66.85 37.30 -9.82
CA THR A 23 -67.61 38.19 -10.74
C THR A 23 -66.68 38.82 -11.82
N ASN A 24 -67.16 38.63 -13.05
CA ASN A 24 -67.29 39.47 -14.26
C ASN A 24 -66.21 40.46 -14.76
N ARG A 25 -65.97 40.26 -16.03
CA ARG A 25 -65.41 41.12 -17.13
C ARG A 25 -66.10 42.49 -17.29
N PRO A 26 -65.61 43.50 -18.09
CA PRO A 26 -65.05 43.32 -19.45
C PRO A 26 -63.95 44.36 -19.95
N ARG A 27 -63.29 43.99 -21.07
CA ARG A 27 -62.90 44.82 -22.26
C ARG A 27 -61.89 45.97 -22.07
N HIS A 28 -60.89 46.27 -22.89
CA HIS A 28 -60.52 46.11 -24.30
C HIS A 28 -59.11 46.60 -24.53
N VAL A 29 -58.40 45.96 -25.54
CA VAL A 29 -57.50 46.54 -26.55
C VAL A 29 -56.52 47.64 -26.11
N VAL A 30 -55.22 47.25 -26.01
CA VAL A 30 -53.99 47.91 -26.46
C VAL A 30 -52.83 47.06 -25.97
N ALA A 31 -52.32 46.11 -26.75
CA ALA A 31 -51.04 45.44 -26.49
C ALA A 31 -50.58 44.51 -27.65
N VAL A 32 -50.46 45.04 -28.84
CA VAL A 32 -49.92 44.24 -29.96
C VAL A 32 -48.55 44.77 -30.47
N VAL A 33 -48.05 45.92 -29.99
CA VAL A 33 -46.80 46.51 -30.44
C VAL A 33 -45.66 46.34 -29.45
N ALA A 34 -45.92 46.10 -28.17
CA ALA A 34 -44.87 45.92 -27.15
C ALA A 34 -44.33 44.47 -27.07
N ALA A 35 -45.07 43.47 -27.61
CA ALA A 35 -44.67 42.06 -27.51
C ALA A 35 -43.60 41.62 -28.52
N ARG A 36 -43.33 42.39 -29.60
CA ARG A 36 -42.30 42.02 -30.60
C ARG A 36 -40.91 42.54 -30.28
N LEU A 37 -40.77 43.55 -29.44
CA LEU A 37 -39.45 44.06 -29.00
C LEU A 37 -38.92 43.38 -27.74
N TRP A 38 -39.80 42.71 -26.96
CA TRP A 38 -39.38 41.92 -25.80
C TRP A 38 -38.95 40.48 -26.15
N ALA A 39 -39.54 39.89 -27.17
CA ALA A 39 -39.21 38.53 -27.60
C ALA A 39 -37.82 38.44 -28.28
N SER A 40 -37.37 39.50 -28.99
CA SER A 40 -36.04 39.53 -29.62
C SER A 40 -34.91 39.72 -28.62
N ASN A 41 -35.15 40.45 -27.52
CA ASN A 41 -34.13 40.63 -26.46
C ASN A 41 -34.02 39.40 -25.54
N TRP A 42 -35.10 38.63 -25.33
CA TRP A 42 -35.04 37.38 -24.57
C TRP A 42 -34.35 36.26 -25.32
N LEU A 43 -34.54 36.15 -26.66
CA LEU A 43 -33.82 35.19 -27.48
C LEU A 43 -32.31 35.52 -27.60
N ALA A 44 -31.95 36.81 -27.63
CA ALA A 44 -30.55 37.22 -27.60
C ALA A 44 -29.91 37.01 -26.23
N MET A 45 -30.64 37.22 -25.12
CA MET A 45 -30.12 36.95 -23.76
C MET A 45 -30.03 35.45 -23.47
N VAL A 46 -30.96 34.62 -23.95
CA VAL A 46 -30.88 33.15 -23.86
C VAL A 46 -29.74 32.60 -24.74
N ALA A 47 -29.54 33.15 -25.96
CA ALA A 47 -28.43 32.78 -26.83
C ALA A 47 -27.06 33.21 -26.25
N LEU A 48 -27.00 34.38 -25.55
CA LEU A 48 -25.78 34.80 -24.85
C LEU A 48 -25.50 33.97 -23.59
N CYS A 49 -26.53 33.50 -22.87
CA CYS A 49 -26.36 32.57 -21.76
C CYS A 49 -25.95 31.15 -22.19
N TRP A 50 -26.29 30.71 -23.42
CA TRP A 50 -25.84 29.42 -23.97
C TRP A 50 -24.41 29.48 -24.49
N LEU A 51 -23.84 30.65 -24.78
CA LEU A 51 -22.45 30.82 -25.18
C LEU A 51 -21.42 30.82 -24.00
N PHE A 52 -21.91 30.88 -22.75
CA PHE A 52 -21.10 30.83 -21.54
C PHE A 52 -21.30 29.58 -20.68
N VAL A 53 -22.13 28.62 -21.10
CA VAL A 53 -22.07 27.25 -20.56
C VAL A 53 -21.00 26.53 -21.34
N VAL A 54 -19.72 26.90 -21.09
CA VAL A 54 -18.63 25.95 -21.23
C VAL A 54 -19.02 24.81 -20.29
N PRO A 55 -19.26 23.58 -20.79
CA PRO A 55 -19.36 22.45 -19.87
C PRO A 55 -18.02 22.40 -19.16
N THR A 56 -17.96 22.90 -17.93
CA THR A 56 -16.92 22.49 -17.02
C THR A 56 -17.11 21.00 -16.84
N GLY A 57 -16.61 20.22 -17.79
CA GLY A 57 -16.48 18.79 -17.65
C GLY A 57 -15.75 18.62 -16.33
N ARG A 58 -16.45 18.14 -15.31
CA ARG A 58 -15.80 17.79 -14.05
C ARG A 58 -14.77 16.76 -14.45
N LEU A 59 -13.48 17.11 -14.35
CA LEU A 59 -12.39 16.16 -14.44
C LEU A 59 -12.63 15.13 -13.34
N ILE A 60 -13.04 13.94 -13.74
CA ILE A 60 -13.32 12.84 -12.82
C ILE A 60 -12.15 11.87 -13.00
N ALA A 61 -11.55 11.43 -11.90
CA ALA A 61 -10.54 10.39 -11.93
C ALA A 61 -11.15 9.09 -12.48
N ASP A 62 -10.37 8.38 -13.25
CA ASP A 62 -10.73 7.04 -13.71
C ASP A 62 -10.34 6.00 -12.66
N GLU A 63 -11.14 4.96 -12.53
CA GLU A 63 -10.74 3.77 -11.79
C GLU A 63 -9.56 3.11 -12.51
N GLY A 64 -8.44 2.94 -11.81
CA GLY A 64 -7.31 2.16 -12.29
C GLY A 64 -5.95 2.71 -11.88
N MET A 65 -5.05 1.76 -11.71
CA MET A 65 -3.61 1.97 -11.62
C MET A 65 -3.00 1.37 -12.89
N PHE A 66 -2.88 2.22 -13.90
CA PHE A 66 -2.59 1.82 -15.28
C PHE A 66 -1.14 1.37 -15.45
N PRO A 67 -0.86 0.23 -16.09
CA PRO A 67 0.48 -0.10 -16.55
C PRO A 67 1.03 1.03 -17.40
N VAL A 68 2.31 1.39 -17.22
CA VAL A 68 2.92 2.47 -18.01
C VAL A 68 2.95 2.18 -19.51
N SER A 69 2.84 0.90 -19.90
CA SER A 69 2.67 0.49 -21.32
C SER A 69 1.36 0.92 -21.94
N GLU A 70 0.34 1.26 -21.15
CA GLU A 70 -0.99 1.65 -21.64
C GLU A 70 -1.19 3.17 -21.71
N LEU A 71 -0.16 3.97 -21.35
CA LEU A 71 -0.24 5.45 -21.33
C LEU A 71 -0.71 6.05 -22.66
N GLY A 72 -0.33 5.47 -23.79
CA GLY A 72 -0.76 5.94 -25.10
C GLY A 72 -2.26 5.81 -25.36
N SER A 73 -2.97 4.96 -24.60
CA SER A 73 -4.43 4.80 -24.65
C SER A 73 -5.19 5.73 -23.73
N LEU A 74 -4.50 6.40 -22.79
CA LEU A 74 -5.09 7.33 -21.84
C LEU A 74 -4.98 8.75 -22.40
N ASP A 75 -6.09 9.40 -22.67
CA ASP A 75 -6.12 10.80 -23.10
C ASP A 75 -5.86 11.74 -21.92
N LEU A 76 -4.62 11.70 -21.38
CA LEU A 76 -4.23 12.49 -20.20
C LEU A 76 -4.17 14.00 -20.50
N GLN A 77 -3.89 14.37 -21.76
CA GLN A 77 -3.84 15.78 -22.18
C GLN A 77 -5.22 16.43 -22.04
N SER A 78 -6.30 15.76 -22.47
CA SER A 78 -7.67 16.26 -22.28
C SER A 78 -8.06 16.38 -20.80
N LYS A 79 -7.41 15.59 -19.93
CA LYS A 79 -7.59 15.60 -18.47
C LYS A 79 -6.71 16.61 -17.75
N GLY A 80 -5.85 17.35 -18.48
CA GLY A 80 -5.06 18.45 -17.95
C GLY A 80 -3.55 18.26 -17.93
N LEU A 81 -3.02 17.10 -18.34
CA LEU A 81 -1.57 16.90 -18.47
C LEU A 81 -1.03 17.77 -19.60
N LYS A 82 0.07 18.48 -19.34
CA LYS A 82 0.74 19.37 -20.33
C LYS A 82 1.95 18.71 -21.01
N LEU A 83 2.35 17.53 -20.55
CA LEU A 83 3.43 16.76 -21.13
C LEU A 83 2.90 15.83 -22.22
N ALA A 84 3.77 15.52 -23.20
CA ALA A 84 3.52 14.43 -24.13
C ALA A 84 3.65 13.08 -23.41
N SER A 85 2.97 12.05 -23.90
CA SER A 85 2.99 10.71 -23.25
C SER A 85 4.41 10.13 -23.19
N ASP A 86 5.27 10.41 -24.19
CA ASP A 86 6.66 9.95 -24.25
C ASP A 86 7.60 10.69 -23.29
N GLU A 87 7.22 11.87 -22.79
CA GLU A 87 7.93 12.56 -21.71
C GLU A 87 7.62 11.91 -20.34
N VAL A 88 6.43 11.29 -20.19
CA VAL A 88 6.06 10.54 -18.99
C VAL A 88 6.72 9.17 -19.03
N PHE A 89 6.58 8.46 -20.12
CA PHE A 89 7.18 7.15 -20.34
C PHE A 89 7.48 6.93 -21.84
N ASN A 90 8.66 6.41 -22.13
CA ASN A 90 9.05 5.93 -23.46
C ASN A 90 9.92 4.67 -23.35
N THR A 91 10.02 3.93 -24.43
CA THR A 91 10.86 2.72 -24.54
C THR A 91 12.17 2.97 -25.28
N ASP A 92 12.42 4.21 -25.73
CA ASP A 92 13.64 4.59 -26.43
C ASP A 92 14.77 4.73 -25.41
N ALA A 93 15.77 3.86 -25.48
CA ALA A 93 16.91 3.82 -24.56
C ALA A 93 17.77 5.11 -24.58
N GLY A 94 17.66 5.93 -25.63
CA GLY A 94 18.39 7.19 -25.76
C GLY A 94 17.67 8.41 -25.14
N ARG A 95 16.42 8.26 -24.70
CA ARG A 95 15.60 9.35 -24.17
C ARG A 95 15.22 9.11 -22.73
N THR A 96 15.37 10.13 -21.89
CA THR A 96 14.92 10.08 -20.49
C THR A 96 13.48 10.54 -20.37
N CYS A 97 12.72 9.94 -19.44
CA CYS A 97 11.33 10.27 -19.14
C CYS A 97 11.09 10.35 -17.63
N LEU A 98 9.90 10.76 -17.19
CA LEU A 98 9.61 10.91 -15.76
C LEU A 98 9.76 9.60 -14.99
N VAL A 99 9.43 8.47 -15.62
CA VAL A 99 9.53 7.13 -15.00
C VAL A 99 10.96 6.81 -14.55
N ASP A 100 12.00 7.30 -15.23
CA ASP A 100 13.40 7.08 -14.83
C ASP A 100 13.76 7.72 -13.48
N GLY A 101 12.95 8.69 -13.02
CA GLY A 101 13.09 9.32 -11.70
C GLY A 101 12.37 8.61 -10.57
N ILE A 102 11.64 7.50 -10.87
CA ILE A 102 10.82 6.78 -9.91
C ILE A 102 11.51 5.50 -9.48
N CYS A 103 11.50 5.23 -8.20
CA CYS A 103 12.12 4.01 -7.67
C CYS A 103 11.23 3.31 -6.64
N LYS A 104 11.44 2.00 -6.50
CA LYS A 104 10.84 1.18 -5.46
C LYS A 104 11.80 1.08 -4.28
N VAL A 105 11.38 1.60 -3.13
CA VAL A 105 12.16 1.56 -1.89
C VAL A 105 11.56 0.46 -1.01
N ASN A 106 12.18 -0.72 -1.01
CA ASN A 106 11.60 -1.94 -0.40
C ASN A 106 10.17 -2.20 -0.88
N GLY A 107 9.17 -2.04 -0.01
CA GLY A 107 7.74 -2.21 -0.29
C GLY A 107 7.00 -0.91 -0.61
N CYS A 108 7.70 0.22 -0.62
CA CYS A 108 7.19 1.56 -0.91
C CYS A 108 7.69 2.07 -2.27
N THR A 109 7.22 3.24 -2.64
CA THR A 109 7.74 4.04 -3.75
C THR A 109 8.65 5.16 -3.20
N GLY A 110 9.56 5.65 -4.02
CA GLY A 110 10.35 6.85 -3.80
C GLY A 110 10.63 7.55 -5.12
N SER A 111 11.17 8.75 -5.05
CA SER A 111 11.54 9.52 -6.23
C SER A 111 12.90 10.17 -6.04
N PHE A 112 13.74 10.09 -7.05
CA PHE A 112 14.97 10.88 -7.07
C PHE A 112 14.63 12.35 -7.22
N VAL A 113 15.18 13.18 -6.34
CA VAL A 113 14.98 14.64 -6.32
C VAL A 113 16.29 15.42 -6.46
N SER A 114 17.41 14.73 -6.69
CA SER A 114 18.69 15.34 -7.03
C SER A 114 19.49 14.44 -7.98
N LYS A 115 20.47 15.04 -8.64
CA LYS A 115 21.44 14.31 -9.48
C LYS A 115 22.37 13.37 -8.70
N ASN A 116 22.44 13.51 -7.39
CA ASN A 116 23.30 12.73 -6.49
C ASN A 116 22.53 11.65 -5.72
N GLY A 117 21.47 11.09 -6.31
CA GLY A 117 20.76 9.94 -5.76
C GLY A 117 19.93 10.22 -4.50
N LEU A 118 19.62 11.49 -4.19
CA LEU A 118 18.73 11.84 -3.09
C LEU A 118 17.30 11.40 -3.43
N ILE A 119 16.68 10.65 -2.54
CA ILE A 119 15.35 10.07 -2.69
C ILE A 119 14.42 10.67 -1.65
N ILE A 120 13.26 11.19 -2.06
CA ILE A 120 12.15 11.48 -1.16
C ILE A 120 11.22 10.26 -1.09
N THR A 121 10.83 9.91 0.11
CA THR A 121 9.83 8.85 0.40
C THR A 121 9.10 9.20 1.70
N ASN A 122 8.23 8.31 2.21
CA ASN A 122 7.53 8.58 3.45
C ASN A 122 8.39 8.29 4.70
N HIS A 123 8.04 8.94 5.80
CA HIS A 123 8.60 8.66 7.13
C HIS A 123 8.31 7.22 7.53
N HIS A 124 7.07 6.74 7.34
CA HIS A 124 6.72 5.36 7.68
C HIS A 124 7.45 4.33 6.78
N CYS A 125 7.86 4.68 5.56
CA CYS A 125 8.68 3.83 4.69
C CYS A 125 10.13 3.75 5.20
N ALA A 126 10.67 4.84 5.74
CA ALA A 126 11.99 4.91 6.35
C ALA A 126 12.00 4.45 7.84
N TYR A 127 10.83 4.21 8.43
CA TYR A 127 10.65 4.02 9.88
C TYR A 127 11.58 2.95 10.48
N ARG A 128 11.75 1.81 9.78
CA ARG A 128 12.66 0.75 10.21
C ARG A 128 14.14 1.19 10.17
N ALA A 129 14.52 2.02 9.21
CA ALA A 129 15.89 2.57 9.15
C ALA A 129 16.12 3.54 10.33
N ILE A 130 15.15 4.41 10.62
CA ILE A 130 15.19 5.35 11.74
C ILE A 130 15.24 4.58 13.07
N GLN A 131 14.40 3.55 13.24
CA GLN A 131 14.41 2.70 14.42
C GLN A 131 15.75 1.98 14.59
N ALA A 132 16.30 1.38 13.53
CA ALA A 132 17.56 0.64 13.58
C ALA A 132 18.77 1.54 13.90
N ALA A 133 18.69 2.84 13.58
CA ALA A 133 19.67 3.84 13.93
C ALA A 133 19.47 4.41 15.34
N SER A 134 18.31 4.22 15.97
CA SER A 134 17.95 4.77 17.27
C SER A 134 18.48 3.91 18.42
N SER A 135 18.84 4.59 19.51
CA SER A 135 19.14 4.03 20.84
C SER A 135 18.48 4.88 21.92
N THR A 136 18.62 4.50 23.15
CA THR A 136 18.17 5.35 24.28
C THR A 136 18.94 6.68 24.39
N GLU A 137 20.18 6.73 23.89
CA GLU A 137 21.04 7.91 23.87
C GLU A 137 20.81 8.77 22.63
N HIS A 138 20.50 8.12 21.50
CA HIS A 138 20.23 8.74 20.20
C HIS A 138 18.86 8.30 19.66
N ASP A 139 17.79 8.82 20.27
CA ASP A 139 16.41 8.48 19.89
C ASP A 139 15.97 9.28 18.65
N TYR A 140 16.39 8.85 17.47
CA TYR A 140 16.02 9.50 16.20
C TYR A 140 14.53 9.41 15.86
N LEU A 141 13.80 8.44 16.43
CA LEU A 141 12.34 8.41 16.29
C LEU A 141 11.68 9.57 17.03
N LYS A 142 12.20 9.91 18.23
CA LYS A 142 11.68 11.01 19.04
C LYS A 142 12.20 12.37 18.58
N ASN A 143 13.50 12.47 18.30
CA ASN A 143 14.18 13.74 18.08
C ASN A 143 14.38 14.08 16.60
N GLY A 144 14.12 13.13 15.69
CA GLY A 144 14.49 13.22 14.29
C GLY A 144 15.97 12.92 14.05
N PHE A 145 16.30 12.59 12.81
CA PHE A 145 17.67 12.58 12.29
C PHE A 145 17.87 13.79 11.40
N ILE A 146 18.54 14.81 11.92
CA ILE A 146 18.76 16.09 11.25
C ILE A 146 20.26 16.24 11.03
N PRO A 147 20.76 16.05 9.79
CA PRO A 147 22.18 16.20 9.50
C PRO A 147 22.60 17.68 9.57
N SER A 148 23.76 17.96 10.14
CA SER A 148 24.30 19.32 10.21
C SER A 148 25.05 19.76 8.96
N LYS A 149 25.50 18.79 8.15
CA LYS A 149 26.26 18.99 6.91
C LYS A 149 26.07 17.83 5.94
N PRO A 150 26.38 18.04 4.64
CA PRO A 150 26.43 16.95 3.66
C PRO A 150 27.35 15.80 4.12
N GLY A 151 26.95 14.55 3.84
CA GLY A 151 27.72 13.35 4.14
C GLY A 151 27.48 12.75 5.53
N GLU A 152 26.75 13.42 6.41
CA GLU A 152 26.25 12.83 7.65
C GLU A 152 25.04 11.94 7.34
N GLU A 153 25.28 10.70 6.89
CA GLU A 153 24.25 9.78 6.47
C GLU A 153 24.41 8.43 7.16
N ILE A 154 23.30 7.83 7.60
CA ILE A 154 23.32 6.58 8.36
C ILE A 154 22.99 5.42 7.43
N PRO A 155 23.88 4.39 7.31
CA PRO A 155 23.57 3.19 6.56
C PRO A 155 22.28 2.52 7.03
N SER A 156 21.46 2.04 6.08
CA SER A 156 20.17 1.38 6.35
C SER A 156 20.21 -0.08 5.91
N PRO A 157 20.80 -1.00 6.69
CA PRO A 157 20.98 -2.39 6.32
C PRO A 157 19.65 -3.07 5.98
N GLY A 158 19.61 -3.79 4.86
CA GLY A 158 18.43 -4.49 4.38
C GLY A 158 17.44 -3.60 3.59
N TYR A 159 17.73 -2.30 3.42
CA TYR A 159 17.06 -1.46 2.44
C TYR A 159 17.64 -1.69 1.05
N THR A 160 16.76 -1.63 0.07
CA THR A 160 17.13 -1.74 -1.35
C THR A 160 16.30 -0.78 -2.17
N VAL A 161 16.90 -0.29 -3.26
CA VAL A 161 16.21 0.56 -4.23
C VAL A 161 16.22 -0.14 -5.59
N ARG A 162 15.08 -0.14 -6.28
CA ARG A 162 14.93 -0.68 -7.63
C ARG A 162 14.40 0.40 -8.56
N VAL A 163 15.05 0.55 -9.71
CA VAL A 163 14.60 1.44 -10.78
C VAL A 163 14.23 0.56 -11.96
N THR A 164 13.01 0.71 -12.51
CA THR A 164 12.57 -0.07 -13.68
C THR A 164 13.34 0.37 -14.91
N GLU A 165 14.06 -0.56 -15.55
CA GLU A 165 14.83 -0.33 -16.77
C GLU A 165 14.05 -0.73 -18.03
N SER A 166 13.41 -1.89 -17.98
CA SER A 166 12.63 -2.41 -19.09
C SER A 166 11.57 -3.41 -18.63
N PHE A 167 10.62 -3.68 -19.50
CA PHE A 167 9.66 -4.76 -19.32
C PHE A 167 9.32 -5.41 -20.67
N GLN A 168 8.92 -6.71 -20.61
CA GLN A 168 8.61 -7.50 -21.78
C GLN A 168 7.48 -8.50 -21.46
N ASP A 169 6.51 -8.66 -22.37
CA ASP A 169 5.53 -9.73 -22.28
C ASP A 169 6.21 -11.09 -22.52
N VAL A 170 6.14 -11.98 -21.51
CA VAL A 170 6.67 -13.34 -21.55
C VAL A 170 5.56 -14.38 -21.36
N SER A 171 4.29 -14.00 -21.53
CA SER A 171 3.13 -14.87 -21.32
C SER A 171 3.22 -16.17 -22.10
N LYS A 172 3.58 -16.10 -23.39
CA LYS A 172 3.76 -17.29 -24.23
C LYS A 172 4.85 -18.22 -23.70
N GLN A 173 5.96 -17.65 -23.20
CA GLN A 173 7.08 -18.43 -22.69
C GLN A 173 6.72 -19.13 -21.36
N VAL A 174 5.98 -18.42 -20.48
CA VAL A 174 5.52 -18.99 -19.21
C VAL A 174 4.47 -20.08 -19.45
N LEU A 175 3.46 -19.80 -20.28
CA LEU A 175 2.36 -20.73 -20.53
C LEU A 175 2.73 -21.91 -21.38
N ALA A 176 3.84 -21.88 -22.14
CA ALA A 176 4.37 -23.04 -22.85
C ALA A 176 4.82 -24.19 -21.91
N ALA A 177 5.02 -23.90 -20.62
CA ALA A 177 5.38 -24.91 -19.62
C ALA A 177 4.20 -25.76 -19.13
N VAL A 178 2.95 -25.43 -19.53
CA VAL A 178 1.75 -26.10 -19.03
C VAL A 178 0.93 -26.74 -20.11
N THR A 179 0.31 -27.90 -19.80
CA THR A 179 -0.63 -28.60 -20.67
C THR A 179 -2.03 -28.66 -20.05
N VAL A 180 -3.05 -28.99 -20.84
CA VAL A 180 -4.45 -28.97 -20.41
C VAL A 180 -4.76 -30.02 -19.33
N ASP A 181 -4.06 -31.14 -19.37
CA ASP A 181 -4.20 -32.32 -18.52
C ASP A 181 -3.44 -32.27 -17.22
N MET A 182 -2.59 -31.26 -17.01
CA MET A 182 -1.88 -31.07 -15.74
C MET A 182 -2.87 -30.83 -14.58
N ASP A 183 -2.67 -31.55 -13.47
CA ASP A 183 -3.32 -31.22 -12.21
C ASP A 183 -2.85 -29.83 -11.69
N PHE A 184 -3.59 -29.27 -10.73
CA PHE A 184 -3.33 -27.91 -10.25
C PHE A 184 -1.97 -27.72 -9.60
N SER A 185 -1.49 -28.74 -8.87
CA SER A 185 -0.17 -28.68 -8.20
C SER A 185 0.95 -28.71 -9.22
N THR A 186 0.90 -29.65 -10.16
CA THR A 186 1.88 -29.78 -11.26
C THR A 186 1.91 -28.54 -12.13
N ARG A 187 0.73 -27.99 -12.47
CA ARG A 187 0.61 -26.74 -13.22
C ARG A 187 1.28 -25.57 -12.49
N GLY A 188 0.99 -25.37 -11.21
CA GLY A 188 1.56 -24.28 -10.42
C GLY A 188 3.07 -24.37 -10.33
N LYS A 189 3.61 -25.57 -10.09
CA LYS A 189 5.07 -25.83 -10.04
C LYS A 189 5.74 -25.60 -11.39
N ALA A 190 5.12 -25.99 -12.49
CA ALA A 190 5.66 -25.76 -13.83
C ALA A 190 5.75 -24.27 -14.16
N ILE A 191 4.73 -23.48 -13.82
CA ILE A 191 4.74 -22.03 -13.98
C ILE A 191 5.83 -21.39 -13.10
N GLU A 192 5.87 -21.73 -11.82
CA GLU A 192 6.88 -21.21 -10.89
C GLU A 192 8.31 -21.49 -11.36
N ARG A 193 8.60 -22.72 -11.78
CA ARG A 193 9.90 -23.11 -12.32
C ARG A 193 10.25 -22.31 -13.57
N ARG A 194 9.28 -22.18 -14.51
CA ARG A 194 9.51 -21.45 -15.76
C ARG A 194 9.77 -19.97 -15.52
N ILE A 195 9.06 -19.36 -14.58
CA ILE A 195 9.33 -17.98 -14.13
C ILE A 195 10.76 -17.84 -13.63
N LYS A 196 11.22 -18.71 -12.72
CA LYS A 196 12.61 -18.70 -12.21
C LYS A 196 13.67 -18.85 -13.31
N GLU A 197 13.38 -19.70 -14.32
CA GLU A 197 14.27 -19.86 -15.47
C GLU A 197 14.38 -18.58 -16.31
N ILE A 198 13.25 -17.93 -16.60
CA ILE A 198 13.18 -16.65 -17.33
C ILE A 198 13.91 -15.53 -16.57
N GLU A 199 13.66 -15.43 -15.26
CA GLU A 199 14.32 -14.43 -14.40
C GLU A 199 15.84 -14.64 -14.36
N LYS A 200 16.29 -15.88 -14.20
CA LYS A 200 17.72 -16.23 -14.20
C LYS A 200 18.39 -15.91 -15.54
N GLN A 201 17.73 -16.24 -16.65
CA GLN A 201 18.24 -15.92 -17.98
C GLN A 201 18.37 -14.40 -18.15
N ALA A 202 17.33 -13.64 -17.79
CA ALA A 202 17.33 -12.19 -17.90
C ALA A 202 18.44 -11.54 -17.03
N GLU A 203 18.73 -12.06 -15.84
CA GLU A 203 19.84 -11.60 -15.00
C GLU A 203 21.21 -11.98 -15.58
N THR A 204 21.30 -13.10 -16.27
CA THR A 204 22.52 -13.52 -16.99
C THR A 204 22.82 -12.60 -18.18
N ASP A 205 21.75 -12.27 -18.93
CA ASP A 205 21.85 -11.38 -20.09
C ASP A 205 22.08 -9.91 -19.70
N ASN A 206 21.75 -9.55 -18.45
CA ASN A 206 21.90 -8.21 -17.88
C ASN A 206 22.68 -8.24 -16.57
N PRO A 207 24.01 -8.42 -16.59
CA PRO A 207 24.84 -8.51 -15.39
C PRO A 207 24.65 -7.32 -14.45
N GLY A 208 24.48 -7.59 -13.15
CA GLY A 208 24.27 -6.55 -12.12
C GLY A 208 22.84 -6.01 -12.03
N LYS A 209 21.94 -6.44 -12.90
CA LYS A 209 20.51 -6.10 -12.83
C LYS A 209 19.73 -7.18 -12.07
N ARG A 210 18.50 -6.85 -11.71
CA ARG A 210 17.53 -7.74 -11.08
C ARG A 210 16.34 -7.96 -12.02
N ALA A 211 15.91 -9.22 -12.19
CA ALA A 211 14.75 -9.56 -13.01
C ALA A 211 13.62 -10.14 -12.15
N GLU A 212 12.39 -9.79 -12.46
CA GLU A 212 11.18 -10.33 -11.84
C GLU A 212 10.07 -10.49 -12.89
N VAL A 213 9.42 -11.65 -12.93
CA VAL A 213 8.21 -11.88 -13.73
C VAL A 213 6.99 -11.62 -12.87
N ALA A 214 6.16 -10.69 -13.29
CA ALA A 214 4.90 -10.36 -12.63
C ALA A 214 3.70 -10.89 -13.41
N GLU A 215 2.78 -11.56 -12.73
CA GLU A 215 1.48 -11.93 -13.27
C GLU A 215 0.59 -10.68 -13.30
N MET A 216 0.12 -10.30 -14.51
CA MET A 216 -0.77 -9.16 -14.71
C MET A 216 -2.24 -9.55 -14.64
N PHE A 217 -2.63 -10.59 -15.36
CA PHE A 217 -3.94 -11.21 -15.24
C PHE A 217 -3.79 -12.69 -14.87
N ALA A 218 -4.49 -13.09 -13.81
CA ALA A 218 -4.36 -14.41 -13.20
C ALA A 218 -4.44 -15.52 -14.26
N GLY A 219 -3.39 -16.34 -14.34
CA GLY A 219 -3.26 -17.48 -15.26
C GLY A 219 -3.16 -17.14 -16.74
N LYS A 220 -3.03 -15.84 -17.13
CA LYS A 220 -3.09 -15.40 -18.54
C LYS A 220 -1.90 -14.56 -19.00
N THR A 221 -1.51 -13.55 -18.26
CA THR A 221 -0.53 -12.56 -18.72
C THR A 221 0.60 -12.40 -17.71
N TYR A 222 1.82 -12.55 -18.23
CA TYR A 222 3.06 -12.47 -17.44
C TYR A 222 4.02 -11.50 -18.10
N VAL A 223 4.55 -10.55 -17.31
CA VAL A 223 5.49 -9.53 -17.79
C VAL A 223 6.79 -9.64 -17.01
N LEU A 224 7.90 -9.76 -17.73
CA LEU A 224 9.24 -9.69 -17.18
C LEU A 224 9.62 -8.22 -17.00
N PHE A 225 10.06 -7.85 -15.81
CA PHE A 225 10.64 -6.55 -15.49
C PHE A 225 12.13 -6.72 -15.17
N VAL A 226 12.95 -5.82 -15.71
CA VAL A 226 14.38 -5.73 -15.38
C VAL A 226 14.62 -4.43 -14.62
N TYR A 227 15.36 -4.50 -13.52
CA TYR A 227 15.60 -3.38 -12.62
C TYR A 227 17.09 -3.12 -12.43
N THR A 228 17.49 -1.85 -12.35
CA THR A 228 18.69 -1.47 -11.61
C THR A 228 18.42 -1.74 -10.13
N TYR A 229 19.34 -2.45 -9.45
CA TYR A 229 19.16 -2.92 -8.09
C TYR A 229 20.27 -2.38 -7.19
N LEU A 230 19.93 -1.42 -6.32
CA LEU A 230 20.86 -0.71 -5.45
C LEU A 230 20.71 -1.24 -4.02
N LYS A 231 21.83 -1.64 -3.41
CA LYS A 231 21.88 -2.33 -2.12
C LYS A 231 22.41 -1.45 -0.98
N ASP A 232 23.18 -0.39 -1.27
CA ASP A 232 23.60 0.60 -0.29
C ASP A 232 22.60 1.76 -0.30
N VAL A 233 21.78 1.82 0.73
CA VAL A 233 20.80 2.88 0.94
C VAL A 233 21.04 3.49 2.32
N ARG A 234 21.08 4.82 2.40
CA ARG A 234 21.38 5.53 3.65
C ARG A 234 20.26 6.50 4.00
N LEU A 235 19.98 6.64 5.29
CA LEU A 235 19.10 7.66 5.83
C LEU A 235 19.82 9.01 5.78
N VAL A 236 19.18 10.02 5.17
CA VAL A 236 19.75 11.37 5.00
C VAL A 236 19.08 12.35 5.95
N PHE A 237 17.73 12.29 6.05
CA PHE A 237 16.95 13.17 6.91
C PHE A 237 15.64 12.48 7.29
N ALA A 238 15.28 12.59 8.55
CA ALA A 238 13.97 12.17 9.04
C ALA A 238 13.48 13.16 10.10
N PRO A 239 12.31 13.79 9.92
CA PRO A 239 11.74 14.61 10.99
C PRO A 239 11.39 13.72 12.20
N PRO A 240 11.25 14.28 13.41
CA PRO A 240 10.79 13.53 14.57
C PRO A 240 9.40 12.93 14.34
N SER A 241 9.05 11.85 15.03
CA SER A 241 7.73 11.22 14.91
C SER A 241 6.57 12.17 15.25
N SER A 242 6.81 13.20 16.07
CA SER A 242 5.86 14.29 16.33
C SER A 242 5.56 15.18 15.11
N VAL A 243 6.32 15.03 14.01
CA VAL A 243 6.03 15.57 12.68
C VAL A 243 5.68 14.42 11.71
N GLY A 244 6.59 13.46 11.55
CA GLY A 244 6.51 12.39 10.56
C GLY A 244 5.41 11.35 10.82
N LYS A 245 4.94 11.25 12.07
CA LYS A 245 3.83 10.38 12.51
C LYS A 245 2.84 11.13 13.43
N PHE A 246 2.67 12.44 13.25
CA PHE A 246 1.70 13.24 14.01
C PHE A 246 0.30 12.65 13.91
N GLY A 247 -0.37 12.49 15.05
CA GLY A 247 -1.66 11.83 15.16
C GLY A 247 -1.58 10.30 15.30
N GLY A 248 -0.40 9.70 15.11
CA GLY A 248 -0.14 8.27 15.33
C GLY A 248 -1.13 7.35 14.61
N ASP A 249 -1.49 6.25 15.29
CA ASP A 249 -2.47 5.29 14.77
C ASP A 249 -3.91 5.81 14.87
N VAL A 250 -4.17 6.85 15.68
CA VAL A 250 -5.49 7.51 15.77
C VAL A 250 -5.86 8.14 14.44
N ASP A 251 -4.96 8.95 13.86
CA ASP A 251 -5.17 9.63 12.58
C ASP A 251 -4.86 8.75 11.34
N ASN A 252 -4.25 7.57 11.51
CA ASN A 252 -3.95 6.68 10.40
C ASN A 252 -5.23 6.32 9.63
N TRP A 253 -5.22 6.42 8.29
CA TRP A 253 -6.38 6.27 7.41
C TRP A 253 -7.52 7.29 7.65
N GLU A 254 -7.30 8.34 8.42
CA GLU A 254 -8.33 9.33 8.72
C GLU A 254 -8.09 10.66 8.00
N TRP A 255 -9.17 11.39 7.74
CA TRP A 255 -9.15 12.77 7.32
C TRP A 255 -10.08 13.61 8.21
N PRO A 256 -9.70 14.81 8.67
CA PRO A 256 -8.54 15.64 8.26
C PRO A 256 -7.21 15.15 8.86
N ARG A 257 -6.18 15.03 7.99
CA ARG A 257 -4.84 14.55 8.32
C ARG A 257 -3.84 15.70 8.45
N HIS A 258 -2.96 15.64 9.47
CA HIS A 258 -1.98 16.70 9.76
C HIS A 258 -0.56 16.14 9.91
N THR A 259 -0.26 15.05 9.27
CA THR A 259 1.00 14.32 9.36
C THR A 259 1.97 14.75 8.27
N GLY A 260 3.19 15.11 8.64
CA GLY A 260 4.31 15.35 7.70
C GLY A 260 5.05 14.06 7.37
N ASP A 261 4.37 13.13 6.71
CA ASP A 261 4.91 11.78 6.45
C ASP A 261 5.91 11.77 5.29
N PHE A 262 7.13 12.27 5.55
CA PHE A 262 8.23 12.26 4.59
C PHE A 262 9.57 12.00 5.27
N SER A 263 10.54 11.50 4.50
CA SER A 263 11.95 11.36 4.86
C SER A 263 12.79 11.39 3.59
N PHE A 264 14.08 11.75 3.74
CA PHE A 264 15.04 11.63 2.64
C PHE A 264 16.00 10.47 2.90
N MET A 265 16.24 9.72 1.84
CA MET A 265 17.24 8.64 1.77
C MET A 265 18.16 8.90 0.58
N ARG A 266 19.29 8.20 0.50
CA ARG A 266 20.19 8.26 -0.67
C ARG A 266 20.64 6.87 -1.05
N ALA A 267 20.68 6.61 -2.36
CA ALA A 267 21.23 5.39 -2.92
C ALA A 267 22.71 5.60 -3.29
N TYR A 268 23.49 4.55 -3.08
CA TYR A 268 24.94 4.52 -3.34
C TYR A 268 25.31 3.31 -4.21
N VAL A 269 26.41 3.45 -4.92
CA VAL A 269 27.04 2.43 -5.77
C VAL A 269 28.53 2.37 -5.52
N ALA A 270 29.18 1.29 -5.93
CA ALA A 270 30.65 1.24 -5.94
C ALA A 270 31.24 2.32 -6.86
N PRO A 271 32.52 2.71 -6.71
CA PRO A 271 33.15 3.74 -7.53
C PRO A 271 33.12 3.47 -9.04
N ASP A 272 33.01 2.20 -9.45
CA ASP A 272 32.84 1.78 -10.85
C ASP A 272 31.38 1.86 -11.36
N GLY A 273 30.43 2.29 -10.51
CA GLY A 273 29.02 2.37 -10.81
C GLY A 273 28.24 1.06 -10.61
N SER A 274 28.90 -0.02 -10.22
CA SER A 274 28.23 -1.30 -9.97
C SER A 274 27.43 -1.31 -8.65
N SER A 275 26.38 -2.15 -8.59
CA SER A 275 25.59 -2.34 -7.39
C SER A 275 26.44 -3.03 -6.30
N ALA A 276 26.59 -2.39 -5.15
CA ALA A 276 27.37 -2.92 -4.03
C ALA A 276 26.58 -2.84 -2.72
N SER A 277 26.94 -3.71 -1.78
CA SER A 277 26.55 -3.54 -0.36
C SER A 277 27.27 -2.34 0.23
N TYR A 278 26.84 -1.88 1.40
CA TYR A 278 27.47 -0.75 2.08
C TYR A 278 28.99 -0.87 2.15
N SER A 279 29.66 0.18 1.69
CA SER A 279 31.08 0.47 1.92
C SER A 279 31.26 1.96 2.13
N ALA A 280 32.26 2.35 2.92
CA ALA A 280 32.63 3.75 3.08
C ALA A 280 33.12 4.39 1.75
N ASP A 281 33.65 3.59 0.84
CA ASP A 281 34.18 4.02 -0.46
C ASP A 281 33.07 4.19 -1.52
N ASN A 282 31.84 3.74 -1.25
CA ASN A 282 30.74 3.89 -2.20
C ASN A 282 30.41 5.36 -2.43
N VAL A 283 30.02 5.66 -3.68
CA VAL A 283 29.68 7.00 -4.16
C VAL A 283 28.17 7.13 -4.38
N PRO A 284 27.58 8.33 -4.29
CA PRO A 284 26.16 8.55 -4.59
C PRO A 284 25.79 8.08 -6.00
N TYR A 285 24.68 7.34 -6.09
CA TYR A 285 24.12 6.93 -7.38
C TYR A 285 23.68 8.16 -8.19
N GLN A 286 23.95 8.14 -9.47
CA GLN A 286 23.51 9.19 -10.40
C GLN A 286 22.32 8.66 -11.22
N PRO A 287 21.08 9.07 -10.91
CA PRO A 287 19.90 8.61 -11.63
C PRO A 287 19.86 9.24 -13.04
N LYS A 288 19.32 8.51 -14.02
CA LYS A 288 19.09 9.02 -15.39
C LYS A 288 18.20 10.28 -15.41
N LYS A 289 17.26 10.35 -14.47
CA LYS A 289 16.32 11.45 -14.26
C LYS A 289 16.11 11.68 -12.77
N PHE A 290 15.90 12.93 -12.38
CA PHE A 290 15.35 13.31 -11.08
C PHE A 290 14.21 14.31 -11.29
N LEU A 291 13.27 14.33 -10.35
CA LEU A 291 12.08 15.16 -10.45
C LEU A 291 12.39 16.59 -10.01
N GLN A 292 11.92 17.55 -10.78
CA GLN A 292 11.90 18.94 -10.38
C GLN A 292 10.80 19.17 -9.35
N ILE A 293 11.07 19.98 -8.33
CA ILE A 293 10.11 20.32 -7.30
C ILE A 293 9.45 21.66 -7.62
N SER A 294 8.14 21.75 -7.48
CA SER A 294 7.40 23.00 -7.54
C SER A 294 7.00 23.46 -6.15
N ALA A 295 7.72 24.42 -5.59
CA ALA A 295 7.42 25.01 -4.27
C ALA A 295 6.04 25.72 -4.23
N ALA A 296 5.38 25.92 -5.36
CA ALA A 296 3.99 26.42 -5.40
C ALA A 296 2.98 25.42 -4.86
N GLY A 297 3.35 24.12 -4.76
CA GLY A 297 2.49 23.04 -4.28
C GLY A 297 1.27 22.81 -5.18
N ALA A 298 0.24 22.14 -4.65
CA ALA A 298 -1.00 21.88 -5.37
C ALA A 298 -2.17 22.69 -4.76
N ASN A 299 -3.18 22.97 -5.58
CA ASN A 299 -4.39 23.70 -5.20
C ASN A 299 -5.64 22.88 -5.54
N GLU A 300 -6.77 23.21 -4.92
CA GLU A 300 -8.05 22.59 -5.27
C GLU A 300 -8.38 22.82 -6.75
N GLY A 301 -8.72 21.74 -7.45
CA GLY A 301 -9.01 21.72 -8.89
C GLY A 301 -7.80 21.40 -9.77
N ASP A 302 -6.60 21.39 -9.25
CA ASP A 302 -5.42 21.06 -10.04
C ASP A 302 -5.43 19.59 -10.47
N PHE A 303 -5.06 19.35 -11.75
CA PHE A 303 -4.72 18.00 -12.22
C PHE A 303 -3.48 17.51 -11.49
N ILE A 304 -3.50 16.25 -11.08
CA ILE A 304 -2.34 15.55 -10.56
C ILE A 304 -2.25 14.15 -11.13
N MET A 305 -1.02 13.62 -11.17
CA MET A 305 -0.76 12.21 -11.45
C MET A 305 0.27 11.66 -10.48
N LEU A 306 0.21 10.35 -10.27
CA LEU A 306 1.18 9.61 -9.46
C LEU A 306 1.82 8.52 -10.31
N LEU A 307 3.12 8.34 -10.14
CA LEU A 307 3.88 7.20 -10.65
C LEU A 307 4.37 6.40 -9.44
N GLY A 308 4.16 5.09 -9.42
CA GLY A 308 4.56 4.29 -8.27
C GLY A 308 4.37 2.79 -8.44
N TYR A 309 4.62 2.07 -7.35
CA TYR A 309 4.57 0.61 -7.31
C TYR A 309 3.44 0.13 -6.38
N PRO A 310 2.15 0.28 -6.77
CA PRO A 310 1.02 -0.16 -5.97
C PRO A 310 1.08 -1.66 -5.72
N GLY A 311 0.88 -2.07 -4.48
CA GLY A 311 1.11 -3.42 -4.01
C GLY A 311 0.13 -4.45 -4.58
N ARG A 312 -1.10 -4.50 -4.05
CA ARG A 312 -2.09 -5.50 -4.48
C ARG A 312 -3.51 -4.99 -4.34
N THR A 313 -4.31 -5.23 -5.39
CA THR A 313 -5.77 -5.14 -5.37
C THR A 313 -6.40 -6.48 -5.74
N ALA A 314 -7.71 -6.59 -5.59
CA ALA A 314 -8.48 -7.80 -5.88
C ALA A 314 -9.87 -7.43 -6.47
N ARG A 315 -9.88 -6.52 -7.44
CA ARG A 315 -11.11 -5.97 -8.03
C ARG A 315 -11.77 -6.92 -9.01
N HIS A 316 -10.96 -7.78 -9.63
CA HIS A 316 -11.44 -8.78 -10.58
C HIS A 316 -11.75 -10.13 -9.93
N ARG A 317 -11.90 -10.18 -8.60
CA ARG A 317 -12.27 -11.38 -7.85
C ARG A 317 -13.79 -11.52 -7.75
N THR A 318 -14.25 -12.77 -7.57
CA THR A 318 -15.67 -13.13 -7.47
C THR A 318 -16.31 -12.76 -6.13
N ALA A 319 -17.64 -12.86 -6.06
CA ALA A 319 -18.38 -12.65 -4.82
C ALA A 319 -17.96 -13.63 -3.72
N SER A 320 -17.70 -14.90 -4.05
CA SER A 320 -17.22 -15.91 -3.11
C SER A 320 -15.85 -15.55 -2.48
N PHE A 321 -14.96 -14.91 -3.24
CA PHE A 321 -13.75 -14.31 -2.65
C PHE A 321 -14.09 -13.24 -1.64
N LEU A 322 -14.99 -12.31 -1.98
CA LEU A 322 -15.39 -11.21 -1.08
C LEU A 322 -16.13 -11.72 0.15
N GLU A 323 -16.93 -12.78 0.01
CA GLU A 323 -17.58 -13.49 1.13
C GLU A 323 -16.54 -14.10 2.07
N PHE A 324 -15.51 -14.75 1.53
CA PHE A 324 -14.40 -15.30 2.31
C PHE A 324 -13.63 -14.19 3.05
N GLU A 325 -13.34 -13.07 2.37
CA GLU A 325 -12.72 -11.90 2.99
C GLU A 325 -13.58 -11.35 4.14
N GLN A 326 -14.87 -11.11 3.87
CA GLN A 326 -15.80 -10.51 4.83
C GLN A 326 -16.08 -11.38 6.06
N ASN A 327 -16.23 -12.69 5.87
CA ASN A 327 -16.74 -13.58 6.91
C ASN A 327 -15.64 -14.37 7.63
N VAL A 328 -14.45 -14.50 7.02
CA VAL A 328 -13.37 -15.35 7.54
C VAL A 328 -12.08 -14.54 7.78
N ARG A 329 -11.48 -14.01 6.71
CA ARG A 329 -10.11 -13.45 6.81
C ARG A 329 -10.06 -12.11 7.54
N LEU A 330 -10.90 -11.14 7.17
CA LEU A 330 -10.84 -9.80 7.76
C LEU A 330 -11.22 -9.80 9.25
N PRO A 331 -12.27 -10.50 9.70
CA PRO A 331 -12.58 -10.61 11.13
C PRO A 331 -11.43 -11.21 11.94
N PHE A 332 -10.80 -12.29 11.43
CA PHE A 332 -9.64 -12.89 12.08
C PHE A 332 -8.48 -11.90 12.23
N VAL A 333 -8.16 -11.16 11.16
CA VAL A 333 -7.05 -10.18 11.17
C VAL A 333 -7.32 -9.06 12.17
N VAL A 334 -8.54 -8.52 12.19
CA VAL A 334 -8.92 -7.42 13.10
C VAL A 334 -8.79 -7.87 14.57
N ASP A 335 -9.32 -9.03 14.91
CA ASP A 335 -9.28 -9.56 16.28
C ASP A 335 -7.85 -9.92 16.70
N TYR A 336 -7.19 -10.79 15.94
CA TYR A 336 -5.87 -11.33 16.30
C TYR A 336 -4.77 -10.27 16.34
N PHE A 337 -4.75 -9.35 15.35
CA PHE A 337 -3.74 -8.28 15.34
C PHE A 337 -4.02 -7.22 16.42
N GLY A 338 -5.29 -6.95 16.71
CA GLY A 338 -5.68 -6.09 17.82
C GLY A 338 -5.09 -6.58 19.15
N GLN A 339 -5.27 -7.85 19.48
CA GLN A 339 -4.71 -8.46 20.70
C GLN A 339 -3.18 -8.36 20.75
N GLN A 340 -2.49 -8.63 19.63
CA GLN A 340 -1.03 -8.51 19.59
C GLN A 340 -0.54 -7.08 19.80
N ILE A 341 -1.23 -6.09 19.21
CA ILE A 341 -0.89 -4.67 19.36
C ILE A 341 -1.02 -4.25 20.82
N GLU A 342 -2.14 -4.57 21.46
CA GLU A 342 -2.38 -4.25 22.88
C GLU A 342 -1.30 -4.84 23.79
N THR A 343 -0.92 -6.11 23.58
CA THR A 343 0.14 -6.77 24.35
C THR A 343 1.49 -6.07 24.20
N MET A 344 1.88 -5.75 22.97
CA MET A 344 3.15 -5.07 22.70
C MET A 344 3.17 -3.62 23.22
N GLN A 345 2.05 -2.91 23.15
CA GLN A 345 1.92 -1.56 23.72
C GLN A 345 2.03 -1.59 25.24
N ALA A 346 1.39 -2.55 25.89
CA ALA A 346 1.47 -2.73 27.34
C ALA A 346 2.91 -3.05 27.78
N ALA A 347 3.62 -3.92 27.06
CA ALA A 347 5.02 -4.27 27.35
C ALA A 347 5.97 -3.05 27.26
N GLY A 348 5.77 -2.19 26.27
CA GLY A 348 6.59 -0.98 26.08
C GLY A 348 6.17 0.25 26.87
N ALA A 349 5.06 0.21 27.63
CA ALA A 349 4.45 1.40 28.21
C ALA A 349 5.36 2.17 29.18
N ASN A 350 6.16 1.44 29.97
CA ASN A 350 7.03 2.00 31.00
C ASN A 350 8.53 1.75 30.75
N ASP A 351 8.88 1.14 29.61
CA ASP A 351 10.26 0.85 29.23
C ASP A 351 10.52 1.29 27.79
N ARG A 352 11.29 2.38 27.66
CA ARG A 352 11.62 2.95 26.32
C ARG A 352 12.47 2.01 25.48
N ALA A 353 13.34 1.21 26.08
CA ALA A 353 14.17 0.26 25.33
C ALA A 353 13.31 -0.88 24.75
N VAL A 354 12.37 -1.42 25.53
CA VAL A 354 11.36 -2.38 25.06
C VAL A 354 10.48 -1.75 23.99
N ALA A 355 9.96 -0.53 24.25
CA ALA A 355 9.14 0.18 23.28
C ALA A 355 9.85 0.32 21.91
N LEU A 356 11.12 0.77 21.90
CA LEU A 356 11.91 0.92 20.67
C LEU A 356 11.98 -0.39 19.84
N LYS A 357 12.17 -1.55 20.49
CA LYS A 357 12.20 -2.84 19.82
C LYS A 357 10.88 -3.22 19.16
N LEU A 358 9.76 -2.82 19.76
CA LEU A 358 8.42 -3.25 19.33
C LEU A 358 7.74 -2.29 18.36
N LEU A 359 8.17 -1.02 18.27
CA LEU A 359 7.48 0.04 17.51
C LEU A 359 7.22 -0.28 16.04
N SER A 360 8.20 -0.82 15.31
CA SER A 360 8.01 -1.20 13.89
C SER A 360 6.99 -2.31 13.73
N ARG A 361 6.97 -3.28 14.65
CA ARG A 361 6.02 -4.39 14.62
C ARG A 361 4.61 -3.88 14.93
N ILE A 362 4.44 -3.08 15.98
CA ILE A 362 3.18 -2.41 16.33
C ILE A 362 2.66 -1.61 15.15
N SER A 363 3.46 -0.70 14.59
CA SER A 363 3.05 0.18 13.49
C SER A 363 2.57 -0.61 12.26
N ARG A 364 3.29 -1.70 11.91
CA ARG A 364 2.91 -2.56 10.79
C ARG A 364 1.58 -3.29 11.04
N LEU A 365 1.39 -3.87 12.23
CA LEU A 365 0.15 -4.58 12.56
C LEU A 365 -1.03 -3.62 12.68
N ALA A 366 -0.86 -2.46 13.33
CA ALA A 366 -1.89 -1.44 13.46
C ALA A 366 -2.37 -0.91 12.11
N ASN A 367 -1.43 -0.70 11.16
CA ASN A 367 -1.79 -0.30 9.80
C ASN A 367 -2.65 -1.36 9.09
N VAL A 368 -2.30 -2.65 9.21
CA VAL A 368 -3.05 -3.74 8.59
C VAL A 368 -4.40 -3.94 9.28
N GLU A 369 -4.44 -3.91 10.61
CA GLU A 369 -5.66 -4.07 11.41
C GLU A 369 -6.68 -2.98 11.04
N LYS A 370 -6.29 -1.69 11.12
CA LYS A 370 -7.19 -0.57 10.84
C LYS A 370 -7.68 -0.57 9.38
N ARG A 371 -6.80 -0.88 8.42
CA ARG A 371 -7.21 -1.08 7.02
C ARG A 371 -8.24 -2.21 6.90
N SER A 372 -8.00 -3.36 7.54
CA SER A 372 -8.90 -4.51 7.46
C SER A 372 -10.27 -4.21 8.08
N ARG A 373 -10.30 -3.43 9.17
CA ARG A 373 -11.54 -2.91 9.78
C ARG A 373 -12.31 -2.00 8.81
N GLY A 374 -11.60 -1.10 8.12
CA GLY A 374 -12.20 -0.23 7.12
C GLY A 374 -12.72 -1.00 5.90
N GLN A 375 -11.97 -1.98 5.42
CA GLN A 375 -12.40 -2.88 4.34
C GLN A 375 -13.66 -3.65 4.72
N LEU A 376 -13.71 -4.23 5.93
CA LEU A 376 -14.87 -4.95 6.44
C LEU A 376 -16.09 -4.03 6.53
N LYS A 377 -15.93 -2.83 7.09
CA LYS A 377 -16.99 -1.81 7.14
C LYS A 377 -17.49 -1.42 5.73
N GLY A 378 -16.56 -1.26 4.78
CA GLY A 378 -16.89 -0.91 3.39
C GLY A 378 -17.62 -2.03 2.66
N LEU A 379 -17.18 -3.31 2.80
CA LEU A 379 -17.85 -4.47 2.19
C LEU A 379 -19.30 -4.57 2.63
N VAL A 380 -19.55 -4.48 3.95
CA VAL A 380 -20.88 -4.57 4.54
C VAL A 380 -21.71 -3.32 4.21
N GLY A 381 -21.18 -2.12 4.48
CA GLY A 381 -21.93 -0.86 4.34
C GLY A 381 -22.34 -0.53 2.91
N ALA A 382 -21.51 -0.86 1.92
CA ALA A 382 -21.81 -0.66 0.50
C ALA A 382 -22.47 -1.88 -0.16
N ASN A 383 -22.72 -2.97 0.59
CA ASN A 383 -23.31 -4.22 0.12
C ASN A 383 -22.60 -4.78 -1.14
N ILE A 384 -21.25 -4.76 -1.12
CA ILE A 384 -20.42 -5.07 -2.30
C ILE A 384 -20.59 -6.54 -2.71
N VAL A 385 -20.67 -7.45 -1.75
CA VAL A 385 -20.84 -8.89 -1.99
C VAL A 385 -22.11 -9.16 -2.80
N ALA A 386 -23.26 -8.66 -2.37
CA ALA A 386 -24.53 -8.87 -3.07
C ALA A 386 -24.54 -8.21 -4.46
N LYS A 387 -23.97 -7.01 -4.61
CA LYS A 387 -23.82 -6.37 -5.93
C LYS A 387 -22.96 -7.21 -6.87
N ARG A 388 -21.85 -7.79 -6.38
CA ARG A 388 -20.99 -8.67 -7.17
C ARG A 388 -21.72 -9.95 -7.56
N ARG A 389 -22.46 -10.57 -6.63
CA ARG A 389 -23.25 -11.78 -6.87
C ARG A 389 -24.35 -11.55 -7.92
N SER A 390 -25.00 -10.38 -7.92
CA SER A 390 -25.96 -10.02 -8.96
C SER A 390 -25.34 -9.95 -10.33
N LYS A 391 -24.17 -9.29 -10.46
CA LYS A 391 -23.44 -9.23 -11.74
C LYS A 391 -22.94 -10.60 -12.22
N GLU A 392 -22.53 -11.46 -11.31
CA GLU A 392 -22.13 -12.84 -11.63
C GLU A 392 -23.29 -13.67 -12.16
N LYS A 393 -24.49 -13.45 -11.62
CA LYS A 393 -25.70 -14.08 -12.16
C LYS A 393 -25.98 -13.64 -13.61
N GLU A 394 -25.90 -12.34 -13.88
CA GLU A 394 -26.06 -11.80 -15.24
C GLU A 394 -24.98 -12.35 -16.18
N LEU A 395 -23.74 -12.47 -15.73
CA LEU A 395 -22.65 -13.10 -16.49
C LEU A 395 -22.94 -14.59 -16.74
N GLN A 396 -23.44 -15.33 -15.75
CA GLN A 396 -23.80 -16.74 -15.90
C GLN A 396 -24.94 -16.92 -16.90
N ASP A 397 -25.93 -16.03 -16.89
CA ASP A 397 -27.03 -16.03 -17.85
C ASP A 397 -26.50 -15.74 -19.26
N PHE A 398 -25.58 -14.80 -19.43
CA PHE A 398 -24.88 -14.54 -20.70
C PHE A 398 -24.10 -15.75 -21.20
N ILE A 399 -23.34 -16.43 -20.32
CA ILE A 399 -22.62 -17.68 -20.69
C ILE A 399 -23.58 -18.77 -21.11
N ASN A 400 -24.69 -18.93 -20.40
CA ASN A 400 -25.67 -20.00 -20.68
C ASN A 400 -26.46 -19.76 -21.96
N ALA A 401 -26.56 -18.54 -22.46
CA ALA A 401 -27.25 -18.19 -23.71
C ALA A 401 -26.45 -18.57 -24.96
N ASP A 402 -25.13 -18.76 -24.84
CA ASP A 402 -24.26 -19.16 -25.94
C ASP A 402 -23.78 -20.61 -25.74
N PRO A 403 -24.08 -21.56 -26.64
CA PRO A 403 -23.71 -22.98 -26.49
C PRO A 403 -22.19 -23.22 -26.37
N ASP A 404 -21.35 -22.46 -27.08
CA ASP A 404 -19.89 -22.59 -27.01
C ASP A 404 -19.35 -22.08 -25.66
N LEU A 405 -19.79 -20.89 -25.25
CA LEU A 405 -19.43 -20.34 -23.93
C LEU A 405 -19.91 -21.25 -22.79
N LYS A 406 -21.13 -21.75 -22.88
CA LYS A 406 -21.70 -22.68 -21.89
C LYS A 406 -20.89 -23.97 -21.78
N SER A 407 -20.51 -24.54 -22.92
CA SER A 407 -19.69 -25.76 -22.95
C SER A 407 -18.34 -25.56 -22.30
N ARG A 408 -17.70 -24.42 -22.52
CA ARG A 408 -16.32 -24.14 -22.06
C ARG A 408 -16.26 -23.54 -20.65
N TYR A 409 -17.20 -22.66 -20.29
CA TYR A 409 -17.13 -21.81 -19.09
C TYR A 409 -18.34 -21.92 -18.17
N GLY A 410 -19.37 -22.68 -18.52
CA GLY A 410 -20.63 -22.77 -17.79
C GLY A 410 -20.51 -23.22 -16.34
N GLN A 411 -19.40 -23.88 -15.96
CA GLN A 411 -19.13 -24.36 -14.60
C GLN A 411 -18.07 -23.53 -13.86
N THR A 412 -17.48 -22.51 -14.47
CA THR A 412 -16.32 -21.81 -13.91
C THR A 412 -16.67 -21.09 -12.60
N LEU A 413 -17.77 -20.34 -12.56
CA LEU A 413 -18.20 -19.65 -11.33
C LEU A 413 -18.53 -20.65 -10.20
N ALA A 414 -19.25 -21.73 -10.49
CA ALA A 414 -19.58 -22.76 -9.51
C ALA A 414 -18.33 -23.46 -8.95
N LYS A 415 -17.31 -23.70 -9.77
CA LYS A 415 -16.02 -24.24 -9.31
C LYS A 415 -15.24 -23.28 -8.45
N ILE A 416 -15.28 -21.97 -8.73
CA ILE A 416 -14.68 -20.93 -7.89
C ILE A 416 -15.38 -20.89 -6.52
N ASP A 417 -16.72 -20.88 -6.51
CA ASP A 417 -17.51 -20.90 -5.28
C ASP A 417 -17.18 -22.13 -4.41
N ALA A 418 -17.12 -23.32 -5.00
CA ALA A 418 -16.77 -24.55 -4.31
C ALA A 418 -15.34 -24.49 -3.71
N ALA A 419 -14.37 -23.91 -4.44
CA ALA A 419 -12.99 -23.78 -3.98
C ALA A 419 -12.88 -22.85 -2.75
N TYR A 420 -13.63 -21.73 -2.71
CA TYR A 420 -13.67 -20.86 -1.54
C TYR A 420 -14.41 -21.51 -0.38
N ALA A 421 -15.52 -22.19 -0.61
CA ALA A 421 -16.25 -22.93 0.42
C ALA A 421 -15.37 -24.00 1.07
N GLU A 422 -14.56 -24.72 0.30
CA GLU A 422 -13.62 -25.71 0.83
C GLU A 422 -12.50 -25.05 1.62
N SER A 423 -11.93 -23.95 1.10
CA SER A 423 -10.88 -23.18 1.79
C SER A 423 -11.36 -22.61 3.14
N ALA A 424 -12.62 -22.23 3.23
CA ALA A 424 -13.18 -21.66 4.47
C ALA A 424 -13.24 -22.68 5.63
N LYS A 425 -13.39 -23.99 5.33
CA LYS A 425 -13.49 -25.04 6.38
C LYS A 425 -12.23 -25.16 7.23
N THR A 426 -11.05 -24.88 6.66
CA THR A 426 -9.76 -25.06 7.33
C THR A 426 -9.02 -23.75 7.59
N ALA A 427 -9.60 -22.62 7.17
CA ALA A 427 -8.92 -21.34 7.12
C ALA A 427 -8.37 -20.88 8.48
N GLU A 428 -9.16 -21.01 9.55
CA GLU A 428 -8.73 -20.60 10.89
C GLU A 428 -7.62 -21.52 11.45
N ALA A 429 -7.77 -22.84 11.31
CA ALA A 429 -6.75 -23.78 11.75
C ALA A 429 -5.41 -23.57 11.01
N GLU A 430 -5.46 -23.36 9.70
CA GLU A 430 -4.28 -23.05 8.89
C GLU A 430 -3.67 -21.68 9.26
N ALA A 431 -4.53 -20.67 9.53
CA ALA A 431 -4.08 -19.36 9.97
C ALA A 431 -3.34 -19.44 11.32
N ASN A 432 -3.84 -20.20 12.27
CA ASN A 432 -3.18 -20.42 13.56
C ASN A 432 -1.78 -21.02 13.39
N VAL A 433 -1.61 -22.04 12.55
CA VAL A 433 -0.28 -22.64 12.28
C VAL A 433 0.66 -21.62 11.63
N ARG A 434 0.20 -20.92 10.59
CA ARG A 434 1.02 -19.89 9.91
C ARG A 434 1.43 -18.75 10.85
N ASN A 435 0.54 -18.40 11.77
CA ASN A 435 0.79 -17.33 12.75
C ASN A 435 1.75 -17.74 13.87
N LEU A 436 2.16 -19.01 14.03
CA LEU A 436 3.25 -19.39 14.95
C LEU A 436 4.54 -18.61 14.64
N LEU A 437 4.86 -18.44 13.35
CA LEU A 437 6.04 -17.69 12.91
C LEU A 437 5.88 -16.16 13.03
N MET A 438 4.65 -15.69 13.17
CA MET A 438 4.36 -14.26 13.39
C MET A 438 4.27 -13.94 14.89
N ALA A 439 3.70 -14.84 15.68
CA ALA A 439 3.57 -14.68 17.12
C ALA A 439 4.92 -14.67 17.82
N SER A 440 5.79 -15.64 17.49
CA SER A 440 7.12 -15.75 18.07
C SER A 440 8.24 -15.51 17.06
N GLN A 441 9.13 -14.56 17.36
CA GLN A 441 10.34 -14.31 16.60
C GLN A 441 11.31 -15.51 16.72
N LEU A 442 11.40 -16.14 17.90
CA LEU A 442 12.23 -17.34 18.09
C LEU A 442 11.78 -18.48 17.20
N MET A 443 10.47 -18.74 17.09
CA MET A 443 9.92 -19.72 16.14
C MET A 443 10.25 -19.34 14.69
N SER A 444 10.12 -18.06 14.34
CA SER A 444 10.45 -17.57 13.00
C SER A 444 11.93 -17.77 12.66
N PHE A 445 12.83 -17.48 13.61
CA PHE A 445 14.28 -17.68 13.42
C PHE A 445 14.61 -19.17 13.27
N ALA A 446 14.15 -20.00 14.20
CA ALA A 446 14.37 -21.44 14.17
C ALA A 446 13.88 -22.09 12.86
N PHE A 447 12.66 -21.73 12.45
CA PHE A 447 12.10 -22.23 11.20
C PHE A 447 12.88 -21.76 9.98
N THR A 448 13.22 -20.46 9.90
CA THR A 448 13.97 -19.90 8.75
C THR A 448 15.35 -20.55 8.62
N ILE A 449 16.02 -20.82 9.74
CA ILE A 449 17.33 -21.49 9.78
C ILE A 449 17.18 -22.93 9.30
N TYR A 450 16.24 -23.69 9.86
CA TYR A 450 16.08 -25.11 9.56
C TYR A 450 15.57 -25.36 8.13
N ASP A 451 14.50 -24.66 7.72
CA ASP A 451 13.97 -24.72 6.34
C ASP A 451 15.04 -24.29 5.33
N GLY A 452 15.82 -23.23 5.66
CA GLY A 452 16.93 -22.76 4.84
C GLY A 452 18.06 -23.79 4.72
N ALA A 453 18.36 -24.55 5.77
CA ALA A 453 19.35 -25.62 5.72
C ALA A 453 18.91 -26.75 4.79
N ILE A 454 17.61 -27.11 4.78
CA ILE A 454 17.03 -28.11 3.86
C ILE A 454 16.99 -27.56 2.43
N GLU A 455 16.49 -26.37 2.22
CA GLU A 455 16.31 -25.79 0.89
C GLU A 455 17.65 -25.61 0.16
N ARG A 456 18.71 -25.20 0.87
CA ARG A 456 20.05 -25.02 0.29
C ARG A 456 20.72 -26.31 -0.20
N GLN A 457 20.23 -27.49 0.20
CA GLN A 457 20.68 -28.76 -0.37
C GLN A 457 20.13 -29.01 -1.78
N LYS A 458 19.05 -28.32 -2.15
CA LYS A 458 18.44 -28.46 -3.48
C LYS A 458 19.18 -27.61 -4.54
N PRO A 459 19.08 -27.99 -5.83
CA PRO A 459 19.46 -27.10 -6.92
C PRO A 459 18.80 -25.73 -6.81
N ASP A 460 19.48 -24.65 -7.16
CA ASP A 460 19.03 -23.27 -6.87
C ASP A 460 17.62 -22.94 -7.39
N LEU A 461 17.26 -23.40 -8.59
CA LEU A 461 15.93 -23.19 -9.19
C LEU A 461 14.81 -24.01 -8.53
N GLU A 462 15.15 -25.04 -7.75
CA GLU A 462 14.19 -25.88 -7.03
C GLU A 462 13.93 -25.38 -5.60
N ARG A 463 14.77 -24.45 -5.11
CA ARG A 463 14.60 -23.82 -3.80
C ARG A 463 13.39 -22.93 -3.76
N GLU A 464 12.81 -22.79 -2.57
CA GLU A 464 11.88 -21.67 -2.31
C GLU A 464 12.59 -20.33 -2.55
N SER A 465 11.88 -19.36 -3.12
CA SER A 465 12.45 -18.08 -3.55
C SER A 465 13.29 -17.39 -2.48
N THR A 466 12.89 -17.48 -1.21
CA THR A 466 13.58 -16.90 -0.05
C THR A 466 15.00 -17.45 0.11
N TYR A 467 15.25 -18.71 -0.28
CA TYR A 467 16.52 -19.42 -0.09
C TYR A 467 17.34 -19.57 -1.37
N MET A 468 16.86 -19.05 -2.50
CA MET A 468 17.68 -18.96 -3.71
C MET A 468 18.89 -18.09 -3.47
N THR A 469 20.03 -18.44 -4.08
CA THR A 469 21.31 -17.75 -3.92
C THR A 469 21.18 -16.23 -4.07
N ARG A 470 20.40 -15.79 -5.05
CA ARG A 470 20.15 -14.36 -5.32
C ARG A 470 19.40 -13.60 -4.21
N ASN A 471 18.76 -14.31 -3.26
CA ASN A 471 17.93 -13.73 -2.19
C ASN A 471 18.46 -14.02 -0.79
N TYR A 472 19.33 -15.01 -0.65
CA TYR A 472 19.69 -15.56 0.65
C TYR A 472 20.40 -14.55 1.56
N ASP A 473 21.33 -13.77 1.03
CA ASP A 473 22.04 -12.73 1.81
C ASP A 473 21.05 -11.70 2.40
N GLN A 474 20.05 -11.31 1.62
CA GLN A 474 19.02 -10.39 2.10
C GLN A 474 18.12 -11.06 3.16
N THR A 475 17.84 -12.34 3.02
CA THR A 475 17.07 -13.11 4.02
C THR A 475 17.84 -13.16 5.35
N VAL A 476 19.13 -13.46 5.32
CA VAL A 476 19.99 -13.46 6.51
C VAL A 476 20.09 -12.06 7.14
N ALA A 477 20.26 -11.02 6.33
CA ALA A 477 20.33 -9.65 6.82
C ALA A 477 19.02 -9.22 7.53
N ARG A 478 17.85 -9.60 6.99
CA ARG A 478 16.55 -9.34 7.61
C ARG A 478 16.37 -10.12 8.92
N LEU A 479 16.80 -11.37 8.95
CA LEU A 479 16.74 -12.22 10.14
C LEU A 479 17.59 -11.64 11.26
N LYS A 480 18.85 -11.25 10.99
CA LYS A 480 19.73 -10.59 11.95
C LYS A 480 19.19 -9.25 12.44
N ALA A 481 18.60 -8.47 11.54
CA ALA A 481 17.96 -7.22 11.91
C ALA A 481 16.73 -7.42 12.81
N SER A 482 15.93 -8.47 12.56
CA SER A 482 14.80 -8.84 13.41
C SER A 482 15.25 -9.38 14.77
N HIS A 483 16.38 -10.09 14.81
CA HIS A 483 16.94 -10.63 16.05
C HIS A 483 17.37 -9.51 17.03
N ARG A 484 17.87 -8.37 16.52
CA ARG A 484 18.21 -7.21 17.38
C ARG A 484 16.98 -6.63 18.09
N ASP A 485 15.80 -6.78 17.47
CA ASP A 485 14.53 -6.28 18.00
C ASP A 485 13.80 -7.33 18.88
N LEU A 486 14.45 -8.48 19.17
CA LEU A 486 13.87 -9.53 20.01
C LEU A 486 13.66 -9.03 21.44
N GLU A 487 12.44 -9.24 21.95
CA GLU A 487 12.07 -9.00 23.34
C GLU A 487 11.38 -10.27 23.88
N LEU A 488 12.09 -11.03 24.74
CA LEU A 488 11.72 -12.39 25.10
C LEU A 488 10.40 -12.51 25.85
N ILE A 489 10.13 -11.57 26.78
CA ILE A 489 8.90 -11.62 27.58
C ILE A 489 7.68 -11.41 26.71
N THR A 490 7.74 -10.41 25.82
CA THR A 490 6.65 -10.15 24.89
C THR A 490 6.52 -11.26 23.86
N ASP A 491 7.63 -11.82 23.37
CA ASP A 491 7.61 -12.95 22.42
C ASP A 491 6.88 -14.16 23.02
N GLN A 492 7.18 -14.48 24.28
CA GLN A 492 6.49 -15.55 25.04
C GLN A 492 5.00 -15.27 25.24
N GLN A 493 4.63 -14.03 25.60
CA GLN A 493 3.24 -13.63 25.78
C GLN A 493 2.44 -13.77 24.49
N LEU A 494 2.99 -13.31 23.37
CA LEU A 494 2.34 -13.40 22.06
C LEU A 494 2.17 -14.86 21.60
N LEU A 495 3.18 -15.71 21.82
CA LEU A 495 3.07 -17.13 21.53
C LEU A 495 2.02 -17.80 22.42
N ARG A 496 1.99 -17.47 23.71
CA ARG A 496 0.97 -17.99 24.65
C ARG A 496 -0.43 -17.66 24.16
N GLN A 497 -0.71 -16.41 23.81
CA GLN A 497 -2.01 -15.97 23.31
C GLN A 497 -2.44 -16.74 22.06
N LEU A 498 -1.50 -17.00 21.13
CA LEU A 498 -1.82 -17.79 19.95
C LEU A 498 -2.14 -19.25 20.31
N LEU A 499 -1.39 -19.86 21.23
CA LEU A 499 -1.66 -21.22 21.67
C LEU A 499 -2.99 -21.34 22.43
N GLU A 500 -3.41 -20.31 23.16
CA GLU A 500 -4.72 -20.24 23.81
C GLU A 500 -5.88 -20.21 22.81
N ARG A 501 -5.70 -19.60 21.64
CA ARG A 501 -6.67 -19.59 20.53
C ARG A 501 -6.82 -20.96 19.85
N MET A 502 -5.76 -21.76 19.86
CA MET A 502 -5.79 -23.12 19.28
C MET A 502 -6.51 -24.08 20.23
N ASP A 503 -7.37 -24.94 19.71
CA ASP A 503 -7.94 -25.99 20.53
C ASP A 503 -6.87 -27.02 20.96
N ALA A 504 -7.18 -27.77 22.04
CA ALA A 504 -6.22 -28.73 22.61
C ALA A 504 -5.85 -29.84 21.62
N SER A 505 -6.80 -30.27 20.77
CA SER A 505 -6.56 -31.33 19.79
C SER A 505 -5.63 -30.86 18.68
N GLN A 506 -5.80 -29.63 18.22
CA GLN A 506 -4.91 -29.02 17.24
C GLN A 506 -3.48 -28.90 17.80
N ARG A 507 -3.32 -28.40 19.04
CA ARG A 507 -2.01 -28.31 19.69
C ARG A 507 -1.35 -29.69 19.85
N ALA A 508 -2.10 -30.67 20.34
CA ALA A 508 -1.60 -32.03 20.53
C ALA A 508 -1.19 -32.68 19.19
N GLY A 509 -2.02 -32.54 18.15
CA GLY A 509 -1.72 -33.06 16.80
C GLY A 509 -0.47 -32.47 16.20
N LEU A 510 -0.13 -31.23 16.52
CA LEU A 510 1.10 -30.54 16.11
C LEU A 510 2.26 -30.77 17.09
N GLY A 511 1.98 -31.37 18.26
CA GLY A 511 2.94 -31.56 19.34
C GLY A 511 3.48 -30.25 19.90
N LEU A 512 2.64 -29.24 19.93
CA LEU A 512 2.92 -27.95 20.58
C LEU A 512 2.75 -28.08 22.10
N PRO A 513 3.49 -27.30 22.90
CA PRO A 513 3.31 -27.26 24.35
C PRO A 513 1.96 -26.65 24.73
N ALA A 514 1.51 -26.92 25.95
CA ALA A 514 0.41 -26.18 26.54
C ALA A 514 0.83 -24.71 26.81
N PRO A 515 -0.10 -23.74 26.81
CA PRO A 515 0.22 -22.32 26.99
C PRO A 515 1.00 -21.99 28.29
N ASP A 516 0.77 -22.75 29.34
CA ASP A 516 1.43 -22.65 30.64
C ASP A 516 2.81 -23.33 30.71
N GLN A 517 3.20 -24.08 29.68
CA GLN A 517 4.46 -24.83 29.61
C GLN A 517 5.54 -24.09 28.79
N LEU A 518 5.36 -22.84 28.46
CA LEU A 518 6.31 -22.09 27.62
C LEU A 518 7.56 -21.64 28.37
N GLU A 519 7.48 -21.32 29.65
CA GLU A 519 8.56 -20.75 30.44
C GLU A 519 9.87 -21.58 30.36
N PRO A 520 9.85 -22.91 30.58
CA PRO A 520 11.07 -23.72 30.47
C PRO A 520 11.71 -23.70 29.09
N LEU A 521 10.91 -23.58 28.01
CA LEU A 521 11.40 -23.51 26.65
C LEU A 521 12.18 -22.20 26.40
N TYR A 522 11.64 -21.07 26.90
CA TYR A 522 12.30 -19.79 26.78
C TYR A 522 13.58 -19.70 27.59
N GLN A 523 13.61 -20.30 28.79
CA GLN A 523 14.80 -20.38 29.63
C GLN A 523 15.91 -21.24 29.03
N ALA A 524 15.58 -22.35 28.36
CA ALA A 524 16.53 -23.25 27.71
C ALA A 524 16.96 -22.78 26.30
N CYS A 525 16.30 -21.77 25.74
CA CYS A 525 16.56 -21.30 24.37
C CYS A 525 17.92 -20.62 24.24
N ARG A 526 18.77 -21.15 23.37
CA ARG A 526 20.09 -20.57 23.05
C ARG A 526 20.01 -19.60 21.84
N LEU A 527 18.97 -19.73 21.02
CA LEU A 527 18.77 -18.95 19.80
C LEU A 527 18.51 -17.44 20.08
N SER A 528 18.27 -17.07 21.33
CA SER A 528 18.21 -15.67 21.77
C SER A 528 19.57 -14.94 21.70
N SER A 529 20.70 -15.69 21.62
CA SER A 529 22.05 -15.15 21.43
C SER A 529 22.37 -14.93 19.95
N ALA A 530 22.90 -13.73 19.60
CA ALA A 530 23.33 -13.44 18.24
C ALA A 530 24.46 -14.36 17.75
N THR A 531 25.39 -14.74 18.63
CA THR A 531 26.47 -15.68 18.31
C THR A 531 25.91 -17.06 17.99
N THR A 532 24.90 -17.52 18.73
CA THR A 532 24.23 -18.79 18.47
C THR A 532 23.46 -18.74 17.15
N LEU A 533 22.76 -17.64 16.88
CA LEU A 533 22.07 -17.41 15.60
C LEU A 533 23.04 -17.56 14.42
N ASP A 534 24.21 -16.90 14.50
CA ASP A 534 25.25 -16.98 13.45
C ASP A 534 25.83 -18.38 13.29
N SER A 535 26.03 -19.10 14.37
CA SER A 535 26.44 -20.49 14.36
C SER A 535 25.41 -21.38 13.66
N TYR A 536 24.15 -21.28 14.04
CA TYR A 536 23.07 -22.12 13.49
C TYR A 536 22.79 -21.85 12.01
N LEU A 537 22.97 -20.63 11.52
CA LEU A 537 22.87 -20.29 10.10
C LEU A 537 23.86 -21.07 9.21
N ASN A 538 24.95 -21.52 9.77
CA ASN A 538 26.01 -22.26 9.05
C ASN A 538 25.89 -23.79 9.19
N MET A 539 24.98 -24.30 10.01
CA MET A 539 24.78 -25.74 10.23
C MET A 539 23.97 -26.38 9.08
N THR A 540 24.23 -27.69 8.89
CA THR A 540 23.40 -28.54 8.04
C THR A 540 22.07 -28.89 8.75
N ALA A 541 21.11 -29.43 8.00
CA ALA A 541 19.85 -29.90 8.58
C ALA A 541 20.05 -30.98 9.64
N ASP A 542 20.96 -31.94 9.39
CA ASP A 542 21.26 -33.03 10.33
C ASP A 542 21.92 -32.50 11.62
N GLN A 543 22.82 -31.53 11.52
CA GLN A 543 23.41 -30.87 12.68
C GLN A 543 22.33 -30.12 13.50
N LEU A 544 21.41 -29.42 12.84
CA LEU A 544 20.33 -28.73 13.50
C LEU A 544 19.32 -29.70 14.20
N GLN A 545 19.08 -30.87 13.64
CA GLN A 545 18.28 -31.91 14.28
C GLN A 545 18.91 -32.42 15.58
N ALA A 546 20.22 -32.39 15.68
CA ALA A 546 20.97 -32.83 16.88
C ALA A 546 21.14 -31.72 17.94
N VAL A 547 20.78 -30.47 17.65
CA VAL A 547 20.88 -29.35 18.59
C VAL A 547 19.82 -29.44 19.67
N GLU A 548 20.22 -29.32 20.93
CA GLU A 548 19.31 -29.30 22.10
C GLU A 548 18.73 -27.91 22.38
N ASP A 549 18.27 -27.20 21.34
CA ASP A 549 17.55 -25.93 21.48
C ASP A 549 16.06 -26.16 21.28
N PRO A 550 15.19 -25.82 22.27
CA PRO A 550 13.78 -26.13 22.21
C PRO A 550 13.06 -25.57 21.00
N PHE A 551 13.40 -24.35 20.56
CA PHE A 551 12.76 -23.73 19.40
C PHE A 551 13.23 -24.36 18.08
N VAL A 552 14.49 -24.76 17.98
CA VAL A 552 14.99 -25.53 16.83
C VAL A 552 14.28 -26.89 16.77
N GLN A 553 14.12 -27.59 17.91
CA GLN A 553 13.39 -28.86 17.97
C GLN A 553 11.91 -28.70 17.60
N LEU A 554 11.24 -27.64 18.04
CA LEU A 554 9.89 -27.31 17.59
C LEU A 554 9.83 -27.03 16.09
N ALA A 555 10.80 -26.30 15.54
CA ALA A 555 10.87 -26.02 14.10
C ALA A 555 11.06 -27.32 13.29
N VAL A 556 11.96 -28.24 13.75
CA VAL A 556 12.14 -29.57 13.15
C VAL A 556 10.82 -30.35 13.14
N LYS A 557 10.12 -30.39 14.29
CA LYS A 557 8.86 -31.13 14.46
C LYS A 557 7.72 -30.58 13.60
N LEU A 558 7.61 -29.25 13.50
CA LEU A 558 6.56 -28.58 12.76
C LEU A 558 6.86 -28.43 11.27
N HIS A 559 8.11 -28.63 10.84
CA HIS A 559 8.52 -28.43 9.44
C HIS A 559 7.65 -29.23 8.44
N PRO A 560 7.29 -30.51 8.65
CA PRO A 560 6.41 -31.24 7.73
C PRO A 560 5.06 -30.56 7.54
N GLU A 561 4.48 -30.00 8.59
CA GLU A 561 3.19 -29.30 8.52
C GLU A 561 3.30 -27.97 7.76
N PHE A 562 4.36 -27.19 7.99
CA PHE A 562 4.61 -25.99 7.21
C PHE A 562 4.83 -26.30 5.72
N VAL A 563 5.54 -27.37 5.39
CA VAL A 563 5.70 -27.85 4.02
C VAL A 563 4.34 -28.26 3.44
N ARG A 564 3.53 -29.02 4.17
CA ARG A 564 2.17 -29.41 3.75
C ARG A 564 1.31 -28.19 3.43
N LEU A 565 1.32 -27.17 4.31
CA LEU A 565 0.57 -25.92 4.10
C LEU A 565 1.11 -25.11 2.92
N ARG A 566 2.40 -25.15 2.66
CA ARG A 566 3.06 -24.52 1.50
C ARG A 566 2.60 -25.19 0.20
N GLU A 567 2.62 -26.51 0.14
CA GLU A 567 2.18 -27.28 -1.02
C GLU A 567 0.67 -27.11 -1.28
N LEU A 568 -0.16 -27.12 -0.21
CA LEU A 568 -1.58 -26.82 -0.31
C LEU A 568 -1.82 -25.39 -0.86
N GLY A 569 -1.00 -24.43 -0.43
CA GLY A 569 -1.03 -23.07 -0.96
C GLY A 569 -0.73 -23.02 -2.47
N LYS A 570 0.30 -23.73 -2.94
CA LYS A 570 0.67 -23.83 -4.36
C LYS A 570 -0.45 -24.51 -5.17
N GLN A 571 -1.05 -25.57 -4.65
CA GLN A 571 -2.17 -26.24 -5.29
C GLN A 571 -3.38 -25.31 -5.45
N ARG A 572 -3.77 -24.59 -4.38
CA ARG A 572 -4.86 -23.61 -4.43
C ARG A 572 -4.55 -22.46 -5.41
N THR A 573 -3.30 -21.95 -5.42
CA THR A 573 -2.90 -20.94 -6.40
C THR A 573 -3.06 -21.44 -7.82
N GLY A 574 -2.55 -22.63 -8.15
CA GLY A 574 -2.70 -23.20 -9.48
C GLY A 574 -4.16 -23.45 -9.88
N GLN A 575 -5.02 -23.83 -8.93
CA GLN A 575 -6.46 -23.97 -9.14
C GLN A 575 -7.11 -22.61 -9.46
N PHE A 576 -6.86 -21.60 -8.61
CA PHE A 576 -7.43 -20.26 -8.81
C PHE A 576 -6.90 -19.58 -10.07
N ASP A 577 -5.63 -19.72 -10.41
CA ASP A 577 -5.06 -19.15 -11.63
C ASP A 577 -5.77 -19.71 -12.88
N LYS A 578 -6.03 -21.02 -12.92
CA LYS A 578 -6.79 -21.62 -14.00
C LYS A 578 -8.23 -21.09 -14.06
N LEU A 579 -8.94 -21.12 -12.93
CA LEU A 579 -10.36 -20.73 -12.86
C LEU A 579 -10.55 -19.22 -13.13
N TYR A 580 -9.69 -18.37 -12.56
CA TYR A 580 -9.72 -16.94 -12.85
C TYR A 580 -9.26 -16.62 -14.27
N GLY A 581 -8.34 -17.39 -14.85
CA GLY A 581 -7.99 -17.30 -16.27
C GLY A 581 -9.20 -17.55 -17.17
N GLU A 582 -10.03 -18.54 -16.88
CA GLU A 582 -11.31 -18.80 -17.56
C GLU A 582 -12.30 -17.65 -17.35
N PHE A 583 -12.51 -17.23 -16.10
CA PHE A 583 -13.40 -16.12 -15.72
C PHE A 583 -13.02 -14.82 -16.44
N LEU A 584 -11.74 -14.45 -16.42
CA LEU A 584 -11.22 -13.25 -17.08
C LEU A 584 -11.14 -13.37 -18.61
N THR A 585 -11.46 -14.52 -19.16
CA THR A 585 -11.66 -14.67 -20.62
C THR A 585 -13.06 -14.25 -21.00
N VAL A 586 -14.07 -14.56 -20.20
CA VAL A 586 -15.49 -14.31 -20.52
C VAL A 586 -15.96 -12.94 -20.04
N LYS A 587 -15.47 -12.48 -18.90
CA LYS A 587 -15.88 -11.20 -18.30
C LYS A 587 -15.76 -10.00 -19.26
N PRO A 588 -14.66 -9.80 -20.03
CA PRO A 588 -14.57 -8.71 -21.01
C PRO A 588 -15.58 -8.79 -22.14
N LEU A 589 -15.94 -10.02 -22.56
CA LEU A 589 -16.96 -10.23 -23.59
C LEU A 589 -18.35 -9.78 -23.11
N PHE A 590 -18.66 -10.07 -21.85
CA PHE A 590 -19.90 -9.67 -21.21
C PHE A 590 -19.97 -8.16 -20.97
N GLU A 591 -18.94 -7.58 -20.36
CA GLU A 591 -18.92 -6.15 -19.99
C GLU A 591 -18.58 -5.23 -21.18
N LYS A 592 -18.14 -5.80 -22.31
CA LYS A 592 -17.70 -5.06 -23.52
C LYS A 592 -16.66 -3.98 -23.21
N ALA A 593 -15.76 -4.29 -22.27
CA ALA A 593 -14.76 -3.37 -21.74
C ALA A 593 -13.40 -4.05 -21.63
N THR A 594 -12.34 -3.25 -21.79
CA THR A 594 -10.99 -3.64 -21.37
C THR A 594 -10.80 -3.34 -19.87
N PHE A 595 -10.03 -4.16 -19.19
CA PHE A 595 -9.78 -4.02 -17.77
C PHE A 595 -8.34 -3.63 -17.49
N VAL A 596 -8.17 -2.72 -16.54
CA VAL A 596 -6.86 -2.46 -15.93
C VAL A 596 -6.54 -3.64 -15.02
N PRO A 597 -5.39 -4.31 -15.19
CA PRO A 597 -5.02 -5.42 -14.30
C PRO A 597 -4.88 -4.97 -12.85
N ASP A 598 -5.27 -5.86 -11.92
CA ASP A 598 -5.07 -5.63 -10.50
C ASP A 598 -3.62 -5.22 -10.20
N ALA A 599 -3.42 -4.34 -9.23
CA ALA A 599 -2.10 -3.95 -8.78
C ALA A 599 -1.32 -5.17 -8.25
N ASN A 600 -0.01 -5.22 -8.54
CA ASN A 600 0.85 -6.36 -8.25
C ASN A 600 2.31 -5.96 -7.95
N ALA A 601 2.50 -4.76 -7.41
CA ALA A 601 3.80 -4.16 -7.07
C ALA A 601 4.71 -3.84 -8.27
N THR A 602 4.14 -3.75 -9.48
CA THR A 602 4.80 -3.22 -10.68
C THR A 602 4.54 -1.73 -10.85
N LEU A 603 5.35 -1.09 -11.69
CA LEU A 603 5.24 0.35 -11.96
C LEU A 603 3.92 0.69 -12.65
N ARG A 604 3.19 1.64 -12.10
CA ARG A 604 1.88 2.11 -12.55
C ARG A 604 1.77 3.62 -12.55
N LEU A 605 0.86 4.11 -13.35
CA LEU A 605 0.37 5.48 -13.32
C LEU A 605 -1.08 5.52 -12.83
N THR A 606 -1.41 6.50 -12.01
CA THR A 606 -2.78 6.91 -11.70
C THR A 606 -2.88 8.42 -11.76
N HIS A 607 -4.05 8.95 -12.07
CA HIS A 607 -4.27 10.38 -12.17
C HIS A 607 -5.58 10.80 -11.48
N GLY A 608 -5.73 12.08 -11.26
CA GLY A 608 -6.91 12.63 -10.62
C GLY A 608 -6.82 14.14 -10.46
N THR A 609 -7.63 14.64 -9.55
CA THR A 609 -7.78 16.07 -9.26
C THR A 609 -7.73 16.29 -7.75
N VAL A 610 -7.10 17.37 -7.32
CA VAL A 610 -7.14 17.79 -5.91
C VAL A 610 -8.54 18.25 -5.57
N ARG A 611 -9.26 17.48 -4.74
CA ARG A 611 -10.67 17.77 -4.40
C ARG A 611 -11.12 17.13 -3.08
N GLY A 612 -12.05 17.80 -2.43
CA GLY A 612 -12.72 17.29 -1.24
C GLY A 612 -13.81 16.24 -1.55
N TYR A 613 -14.54 15.80 -0.53
CA TYR A 613 -15.65 14.85 -0.62
C TYR A 613 -16.59 14.95 0.57
N SER A 614 -17.75 14.30 0.47
CA SER A 614 -18.69 14.14 1.57
C SER A 614 -18.69 12.68 2.03
N PRO A 615 -18.10 12.34 3.18
CA PRO A 615 -18.11 10.99 3.73
C PRO A 615 -19.44 10.58 4.33
N ALA A 616 -20.27 11.55 4.72
CA ALA A 616 -21.58 11.36 5.34
C ALA A 616 -22.50 12.53 5.02
N ASP A 617 -23.80 12.37 5.36
CA ASP A 617 -24.77 13.44 5.23
C ASP A 617 -24.35 14.69 6.02
N ALA A 618 -24.51 15.86 5.40
CA ALA A 618 -24.17 17.18 5.94
C ALA A 618 -22.68 17.39 6.31
N VAL A 619 -21.76 16.51 5.88
CA VAL A 619 -20.31 16.62 6.10
C VAL A 619 -19.59 16.92 4.79
N TRP A 620 -18.79 17.99 4.76
CA TRP A 620 -17.88 18.29 3.66
C TRP A 620 -16.43 18.34 4.13
N MET A 621 -15.58 17.50 3.56
CA MET A 621 -14.16 17.46 3.81
C MET A 621 -13.41 18.31 2.78
N ARG A 622 -12.75 19.39 3.25
CA ARG A 622 -11.90 20.24 2.40
C ARG A 622 -10.66 19.47 1.92
N PRO A 623 -10.12 19.79 0.74
CA PRO A 623 -9.00 19.06 0.18
C PRO A 623 -7.63 19.45 0.72
N ALA A 624 -7.53 20.35 1.68
CA ALA A 624 -6.26 20.73 2.29
C ALA A 624 -6.39 20.95 3.79
N THR A 625 -5.41 20.48 4.54
CA THR A 625 -5.16 20.83 5.95
C THR A 625 -4.01 21.79 6.05
N THR A 626 -3.86 22.47 7.17
CA THR A 626 -2.84 23.51 7.37
C THR A 626 -2.14 23.37 8.71
N LEU A 627 -1.05 24.10 8.88
CA LEU A 627 -0.29 24.15 10.13
C LEU A 627 -1.14 24.63 11.32
N SER A 628 -2.09 25.55 11.12
CA SER A 628 -3.08 25.91 12.13
C SER A 628 -3.85 24.69 12.67
N GLY A 629 -4.16 23.71 11.80
CA GLY A 629 -4.80 22.45 12.20
C GLY A 629 -3.88 21.55 13.03
N VAL A 630 -2.58 21.53 12.76
CA VAL A 630 -1.56 20.86 13.61
C VAL A 630 -1.60 21.46 15.01
N ILE A 631 -1.52 22.79 15.10
CA ILE A 631 -1.52 23.51 16.39
C ILE A 631 -2.84 23.27 17.14
N ALA A 632 -3.99 23.32 16.45
CA ALA A 632 -5.30 23.07 17.05
C ALA A 632 -5.47 21.65 17.61
N LYS A 633 -4.83 20.65 16.98
CA LYS A 633 -4.81 19.25 17.46
C LYS A 633 -3.76 18.98 18.54
N THR A 634 -2.82 19.90 18.79
CA THR A 634 -1.73 19.70 19.74
C THR A 634 -2.24 19.63 21.17
N THR A 635 -1.92 18.52 21.86
CA THR A 635 -2.28 18.28 23.27
C THR A 635 -1.06 18.34 24.22
N GLY A 636 0.15 18.45 23.66
CA GLY A 636 1.41 18.35 24.39
C GLY A 636 1.78 16.93 24.81
N LYS A 637 1.05 15.92 24.35
CA LYS A 637 1.31 14.49 24.59
C LYS A 637 1.18 13.69 23.31
N ALA A 638 2.00 12.65 23.15
CA ALA A 638 1.85 11.72 22.03
C ALA A 638 0.43 11.11 22.00
N PRO A 639 -0.16 10.89 20.81
CA PRO A 639 0.43 11.12 19.49
C PRO A 639 0.23 12.53 18.91
N PHE A 640 -0.34 13.47 19.69
CA PHE A 640 -0.63 14.86 19.30
C PHE A 640 0.35 15.84 19.99
N GLU A 641 1.62 15.52 19.95
CA GLU A 641 2.72 16.37 20.38
C GLU A 641 3.30 17.11 19.17
N THR A 642 3.60 18.39 19.32
CA THR A 642 4.22 19.22 18.28
C THR A 642 5.55 19.75 18.78
N PRO A 643 6.64 19.71 18.00
CA PRO A 643 7.93 20.27 18.39
C PRO A 643 7.82 21.76 18.77
N ALA A 644 8.57 22.17 19.79
CA ALA A 644 8.54 23.55 20.29
C ALA A 644 8.91 24.56 19.20
N GLU A 645 9.87 24.22 18.34
CA GLU A 645 10.33 25.04 17.22
C GLU A 645 9.19 25.29 16.21
N VAL A 646 8.37 24.29 15.94
CA VAL A 646 7.20 24.42 15.05
C VAL A 646 6.19 25.39 15.67
N ILE A 647 5.92 25.26 16.97
CA ILE A 647 4.98 26.15 17.69
C ILE A 647 5.50 27.60 17.69
N GLU A 648 6.80 27.79 17.94
CA GLU A 648 7.44 29.11 17.98
C GLU A 648 7.34 29.81 16.61
N LEU A 649 7.74 29.12 15.54
CA LEU A 649 7.70 29.64 14.18
C LEU A 649 6.25 29.93 13.71
N PHE A 650 5.31 29.08 14.10
CA PHE A 650 3.89 29.32 13.84
C PHE A 650 3.40 30.62 14.50
N ASN A 651 3.72 30.81 15.79
CA ASN A 651 3.32 32.01 16.54
C ASN A 651 3.92 33.29 15.95
N LYS A 652 5.15 33.23 15.45
CA LYS A 652 5.83 34.33 14.75
C LYS A 652 5.35 34.51 13.31
N LYS A 653 4.54 33.59 12.77
CA LYS A 653 4.12 33.52 11.34
C LYS A 653 5.29 33.47 10.36
N GLU A 654 6.36 32.81 10.76
CA GLU A 654 7.55 32.59 9.92
C GLU A 654 7.34 31.45 8.91
N PHE A 655 6.41 31.68 7.97
CA PHE A 655 6.04 30.72 6.95
C PHE A 655 6.89 30.84 5.67
N GLY A 656 7.57 31.96 5.49
CA GLY A 656 8.42 32.24 4.34
C GLY A 656 7.65 32.13 2.99
N ALA A 657 8.32 31.61 1.99
CA ALA A 657 7.74 31.37 0.67
C ALA A 657 6.76 30.18 0.64
N TYR A 658 6.62 29.43 1.74
CA TYR A 658 5.83 28.21 1.82
C TYR A 658 4.37 28.43 2.19
N ALA A 659 3.99 29.67 2.55
CA ALA A 659 2.60 30.04 2.81
C ALA A 659 1.75 29.97 1.55
N HIS A 660 0.61 29.27 1.65
CA HIS A 660 -0.36 29.28 0.56
C HIS A 660 -1.01 30.66 0.40
N PRO A 661 -1.03 31.25 -0.83
CA PRO A 661 -1.47 32.64 -1.01
C PRO A 661 -2.89 32.95 -0.52
N LYS A 662 -3.83 31.99 -0.67
CA LYS A 662 -5.23 32.16 -0.24
C LYS A 662 -5.46 31.75 1.21
N LEU A 663 -4.83 30.67 1.68
CA LEU A 663 -5.00 30.15 3.05
C LEU A 663 -4.26 30.98 4.08
N LYS A 664 -3.20 31.71 3.67
CA LYS A 664 -2.30 32.48 4.55
C LYS A 664 -1.64 31.64 5.64
N ASP A 665 -1.40 30.37 5.34
CA ASP A 665 -0.91 29.35 6.23
C ASP A 665 -0.09 28.32 5.41
N VAL A 666 0.69 27.47 6.06
CA VAL A 666 1.44 26.38 5.42
C VAL A 666 0.51 25.17 5.23
N PRO A 667 0.20 24.74 4.00
CA PRO A 667 -0.56 23.51 3.78
C PRO A 667 0.25 22.30 4.24
N VAL A 668 -0.40 21.36 4.95
CA VAL A 668 0.24 20.16 5.51
C VAL A 668 -0.06 18.93 4.67
N ALA A 669 -1.32 18.64 4.45
CA ALA A 669 -1.74 17.49 3.65
C ALA A 669 -2.82 17.88 2.65
N ILE A 670 -2.90 17.12 1.55
CA ILE A 670 -3.87 17.31 0.46
C ILE A 670 -4.64 16.03 0.18
N LEU A 671 -5.92 16.20 -0.20
CA LEU A 671 -6.80 15.15 -0.71
C LEU A 671 -6.93 15.22 -2.23
N TYR A 672 -6.99 14.08 -2.86
CA TYR A 672 -7.24 13.96 -4.31
C TYR A 672 -7.89 12.62 -4.62
N ASP A 673 -8.53 12.52 -5.78
CA ASP A 673 -9.36 11.37 -6.15
C ASP A 673 -8.65 10.32 -7.00
N SER A 674 -7.32 10.36 -7.10
CA SER A 674 -6.54 9.31 -7.76
C SER A 674 -6.72 7.96 -7.07
N ASP A 675 -6.67 6.90 -7.87
CA ASP A 675 -6.73 5.54 -7.38
C ASP A 675 -5.36 5.09 -6.84
N THR A 676 -5.30 4.67 -5.56
CA THR A 676 -4.07 4.21 -4.93
C THR A 676 -4.31 2.98 -4.06
N THR A 677 -3.25 2.23 -3.76
CA THR A 677 -3.25 1.16 -2.77
C THR A 677 -1.91 1.11 -2.00
N GLY A 678 -1.80 0.24 -1.01
CA GLY A 678 -0.53 0.01 -0.30
C GLY A 678 0.61 -0.26 -1.27
N GLY A 679 1.76 0.41 -1.09
CA GLY A 679 2.87 0.44 -2.05
C GLY A 679 2.98 1.78 -2.81
N ASN A 680 1.86 2.52 -2.98
CA ASN A 680 1.91 3.93 -3.41
C ASN A 680 2.45 4.88 -2.34
N SER A 681 2.69 4.43 -1.12
CA SER A 681 3.42 5.19 -0.11
C SER A 681 4.76 5.65 -0.67
N GLY A 682 5.04 6.98 -0.63
CA GLY A 682 6.22 7.60 -1.20
C GLY A 682 6.13 7.94 -2.70
N SER A 683 5.02 7.60 -3.36
CA SER A 683 4.81 8.02 -4.77
C SER A 683 4.77 9.53 -4.87
N PRO A 684 5.48 10.13 -5.86
CA PRO A 684 5.39 11.56 -6.10
C PRO A 684 3.98 11.92 -6.56
N ILE A 685 3.46 13.02 -6.04
CA ILE A 685 2.30 13.70 -6.59
C ILE A 685 2.85 14.73 -7.56
N LEU A 686 2.58 14.55 -8.85
CA LEU A 686 3.10 15.36 -9.93
C LEU A 686 2.00 16.27 -10.49
N ASN A 687 2.30 17.53 -10.72
CA ASN A 687 1.39 18.46 -11.37
C ASN A 687 1.32 18.20 -12.89
N SER A 688 0.53 19.02 -13.61
CA SER A 688 0.37 18.92 -15.07
C SER A 688 1.67 19.07 -15.88
N GLN A 689 2.73 19.58 -15.28
CA GLN A 689 4.06 19.78 -15.89
C GLN A 689 5.07 18.69 -15.45
N GLY A 690 4.63 17.67 -14.72
CA GLY A 690 5.50 16.61 -14.21
C GLY A 690 6.39 17.02 -13.03
N GLN A 691 6.11 18.14 -12.38
CA GLN A 691 6.87 18.61 -11.22
C GLN A 691 6.27 18.04 -9.93
N LEU A 692 7.12 17.71 -8.97
CA LEU A 692 6.71 17.19 -7.65
C LEU A 692 6.07 18.31 -6.83
N VAL A 693 4.81 18.11 -6.41
CA VAL A 693 4.01 19.02 -5.57
C VAL A 693 3.59 18.41 -4.24
N GLY A 694 3.91 17.15 -4.02
CA GLY A 694 3.63 16.43 -2.79
C GLY A 694 4.09 14.97 -2.84
N VAL A 695 3.90 14.26 -1.75
CA VAL A 695 4.25 12.83 -1.62
C VAL A 695 3.05 12.07 -1.05
N ASN A 696 2.57 11.08 -1.79
CA ASN A 696 1.46 10.22 -1.35
C ASN A 696 1.86 9.37 -0.14
N PHE A 697 0.98 9.26 0.85
CA PHE A 697 1.28 8.42 2.00
C PHE A 697 0.10 7.56 2.50
N ASP A 698 -1.16 7.97 2.25
CA ASP A 698 -2.32 7.30 2.81
C ASP A 698 -3.58 7.45 1.94
N ARG A 699 -4.70 6.95 2.42
CA ARG A 699 -6.06 7.13 1.88
C ARG A 699 -7.02 7.47 3.01
N ALA A 700 -8.15 8.10 2.70
CA ALA A 700 -9.25 8.26 3.65
C ALA A 700 -9.83 6.89 4.05
N PHE A 701 -10.41 6.78 5.24
CA PHE A 701 -10.89 5.51 5.80
C PHE A 701 -11.93 4.85 4.89
N GLU A 702 -12.82 5.62 4.29
CA GLU A 702 -13.82 5.15 3.32
C GLU A 702 -13.17 4.56 2.06
N ALA A 703 -11.96 5.00 1.70
CA ALA A 703 -11.22 4.50 0.55
C ALA A 703 -10.41 3.22 0.83
N THR A 704 -10.41 2.70 2.06
CA THR A 704 -9.76 1.41 2.37
C THR A 704 -10.37 0.26 1.58
N ILE A 705 -11.65 0.36 1.19
CA ILE A 705 -12.36 -0.60 0.34
C ILE A 705 -11.85 -0.64 -1.12
N ASN A 706 -11.07 0.36 -1.57
CA ASN A 706 -10.59 0.45 -2.94
C ASN A 706 -9.82 -0.78 -3.43
N ASP A 707 -9.25 -1.56 -2.51
CA ASP A 707 -8.58 -2.81 -2.88
C ASP A 707 -9.55 -3.83 -3.49
N PHE A 708 -10.86 -3.72 -3.23
CA PHE A 708 -11.94 -4.59 -3.73
C PHE A 708 -12.93 -3.88 -4.66
N ALA A 709 -13.20 -2.59 -4.41
CA ALA A 709 -14.14 -1.78 -5.18
C ALA A 709 -13.80 -0.30 -5.03
N TRP A 710 -13.56 0.37 -6.16
CA TRP A 710 -13.32 1.81 -6.21
C TRP A 710 -14.62 2.57 -6.49
N ASN A 711 -14.73 3.80 -5.99
CA ASN A 711 -15.85 4.67 -6.30
C ASN A 711 -15.46 6.14 -6.12
N THR A 712 -15.70 6.96 -7.12
CA THR A 712 -15.34 8.38 -7.15
C THR A 712 -15.94 9.21 -6.01
N ASN A 713 -17.04 8.78 -5.40
CA ASN A 713 -17.69 9.52 -4.33
C ASN A 713 -16.92 9.51 -3.01
N TYR A 714 -16.22 8.39 -2.70
CA TYR A 714 -15.51 8.23 -1.44
C TYR A 714 -14.00 7.97 -1.60
N SER A 715 -13.55 7.56 -2.78
CA SER A 715 -12.14 7.25 -2.99
C SER A 715 -11.30 8.51 -2.95
N ARG A 716 -10.56 8.70 -1.86
CA ARG A 716 -9.63 9.83 -1.68
C ARG A 716 -8.30 9.32 -1.18
N SER A 717 -7.26 9.73 -1.86
CA SER A 717 -5.87 9.54 -1.45
C SER A 717 -5.38 10.78 -0.72
N ILE A 718 -4.38 10.58 0.16
CA ILE A 718 -3.83 11.61 1.02
C ILE A 718 -2.32 11.71 0.72
N GLY A 719 -1.85 12.94 0.49
CA GLY A 719 -0.44 13.24 0.34
C GLY A 719 0.02 14.37 1.24
N VAL A 720 1.28 14.36 1.64
CA VAL A 720 1.90 15.52 2.27
C VAL A 720 2.18 16.57 1.20
N ASP A 721 1.81 17.82 1.48
CA ASP A 721 2.09 18.95 0.59
C ASP A 721 3.59 19.28 0.59
N VAL A 722 4.16 19.52 -0.58
CA VAL A 722 5.60 19.82 -0.70
C VAL A 722 6.00 21.07 0.07
N ARG A 723 5.10 22.03 0.23
CA ARG A 723 5.36 23.27 1.01
C ARG A 723 5.64 22.95 2.48
N TYR A 724 4.95 21.97 3.04
CA TYR A 724 5.22 21.50 4.41
C TYR A 724 6.55 20.76 4.48
N VAL A 725 6.85 19.90 3.51
CA VAL A 725 8.14 19.21 3.41
C VAL A 725 9.29 20.21 3.41
N LEU A 726 9.21 21.22 2.55
CA LEU A 726 10.24 22.26 2.41
C LEU A 726 10.31 23.15 3.66
N TRP A 727 9.17 23.57 4.22
CA TRP A 727 9.14 24.39 5.43
C TRP A 727 9.79 23.69 6.62
N ILE A 728 9.48 22.40 6.84
CA ILE A 728 10.10 21.59 7.89
C ILE A 728 11.62 21.46 7.65
N THR A 729 12.03 21.14 6.42
CA THR A 729 13.44 20.90 6.09
C THR A 729 14.28 22.20 6.18
N ASP A 730 13.78 23.26 5.57
CA ASP A 730 14.47 24.56 5.44
C ASP A 730 14.29 25.44 6.67
N THR A 731 13.02 25.75 7.01
CA THR A 731 12.74 26.80 8.00
C THR A 731 12.83 26.26 9.43
N VAL A 732 12.31 25.07 9.71
CA VAL A 732 12.32 24.50 11.07
C VAL A 732 13.70 23.94 11.41
N TYR A 733 14.22 23.02 10.60
CA TYR A 733 15.45 22.29 10.95
C TYR A 733 16.71 22.79 10.24
N LYS A 734 16.62 23.87 9.44
CA LYS A 734 17.77 24.54 8.82
C LYS A 734 18.67 23.63 7.96
N ALA A 735 18.11 22.57 7.39
CA ALA A 735 18.83 21.68 6.47
C ALA A 735 18.83 22.23 5.02
N ASN A 736 19.18 23.52 4.88
CA ASN A 736 19.10 24.28 3.62
C ASN A 736 19.95 23.68 2.49
N PHE A 737 21.03 22.97 2.85
CA PHE A 737 21.86 22.29 1.86
C PHE A 737 21.10 21.19 1.11
N LEU A 738 20.12 20.53 1.75
CA LEU A 738 19.24 19.58 1.07
C LEU A 738 18.30 20.27 0.09
N VAL A 739 17.76 21.44 0.49
CA VAL A 739 16.89 22.23 -0.39
C VAL A 739 17.69 22.75 -1.59
N ALA A 740 18.90 23.22 -1.38
CA ALA A 740 19.82 23.63 -2.44
C ALA A 740 20.22 22.47 -3.36
N GLU A 741 20.43 21.25 -2.80
CA GLU A 741 20.70 20.05 -3.60
C GLU A 741 19.52 19.67 -4.52
N MET A 742 18.30 19.94 -4.09
CA MET A 742 17.06 19.74 -4.87
C MET A 742 16.83 20.81 -5.94
N GLY A 743 17.68 21.86 -6.01
CA GLY A 743 17.61 22.91 -7.01
C GLY A 743 16.66 24.05 -6.67
N LEU A 744 16.39 24.29 -5.39
CA LEU A 744 15.53 25.35 -4.86
C LEU A 744 16.32 26.42 -4.09
#